data_9aaa783c805e2b141aa9f6d3fcf48deb
#
_entry.id   9aaa783c805e2b141aa9f6d3fcf48deb
#
_cell.length_a   1.000
_cell.length_b   1.000
_cell.length_c   1.000
_cell.angle_alpha   90.00
_cell.angle_beta   90.00
_cell.angle_gamma   90.00
#
_symmetry.space_group_name_H-M   'P 1'
#
loop_
_entity.id
_entity.type
_entity.pdbx_description
1 polymer ?
#
loop_
_entity_poly.entity_id
_entity_poly.type
_entity_poly.pdbx_seq_one_letter_code
_entity_poly.pdbx_strand_id
1 'polypeptide(L)'
;MSGFKLVSDFAPTGDQPQAIEKLVKAFQSGKKAQTLLGVTGSGKTFTMANVIKELNRPTLIISHNKTLAAQLHGEFKEFFPENAVEYFVSYYDYYQPEAYVPSTDTYIEKDSDINAEIEKLRHSATAALSERRDVIIVASVSCIYGLGSPLDYENQVLSLRPGMEKSRKDILMKLVDIQYMRNDVDFDRGSFRVRGDIIDIFPAGADHAVRIELFGDEIETIKEMNPLTGEILGLRKHVAIYPASHYVTSKENMERALVTIEEELEDRIKWFKDRGKLLEAQRIEQRTRYDMEMLREVGTCKGIENYSRHINGLEAGSRPYTLIDYFPDDFITIIDESHVMLPQLRAMYAGDRSRKSSLVEYGFRLPSALDNRPLQFDEWESLIHQIMFCSATPAPYEKEQSGGITAEQVIRPTGLLDPPIDIRPTENQIDDIIGELNAVVKKGERAFITTLTKKMAEGLTEYLQKAGIKVRYLHSEINTLERLEIIRDLRLGVFDVLVGINLLREGLDIPEVSLVAILDADKEGFLRTETSLIQTIGRAARNVDGRVIMYADHISRAMQAAIDETNRRRGIQSAYNEEHGITPKSVSKSVREVIEATRQADGEENYKGKKASELTTKELKTLVKKLESEMKQAAKDLQFERAAELRDIVFEYKSRL
;
A
#
# COMPACT_ATOMS: atom_id res chain seq x y z
N MET A 1 -20.21 20.61 -10.88
CA MET A 1 -19.19 19.68 -10.38
C MET A 1 -19.56 19.34 -8.95
N SER A 2 -19.73 18.08 -8.62
CA SER A 2 -20.01 17.65 -7.23
C SER A 2 -18.75 17.87 -6.42
N GLY A 3 -18.85 18.62 -5.32
CA GLY A 3 -17.76 18.77 -4.35
C GLY A 3 -17.64 17.54 -3.47
N PHE A 4 -16.62 17.50 -2.61
CA PHE A 4 -16.47 16.46 -1.60
C PHE A 4 -17.60 16.52 -0.57
N LYS A 5 -18.29 15.41 -0.36
CA LYS A 5 -19.40 15.27 0.56
C LYS A 5 -19.01 14.34 1.71
N LEU A 6 -18.58 14.96 2.81
CA LEU A 6 -18.23 14.22 4.02
C LEU A 6 -19.49 13.70 4.72
N VAL A 7 -19.54 12.40 4.96
CA VAL A 7 -20.57 11.72 5.75
C VAL A 7 -19.92 11.19 7.03
N SER A 8 -20.44 11.57 8.19
CA SER A 8 -19.94 11.11 9.48
C SER A 8 -21.01 11.32 10.56
N ASP A 9 -21.11 10.37 11.48
CA ASP A 9 -21.92 10.50 12.71
C ASP A 9 -21.26 11.38 13.77
N PHE A 10 -19.99 11.78 13.54
CA PHE A 10 -19.21 12.57 14.47
C PHE A 10 -19.02 14.00 13.96
N ALA A 11 -19.00 14.95 14.90
CA ALA A 11 -18.54 16.33 14.68
C ALA A 11 -17.10 16.49 15.19
N PRO A 12 -16.31 17.42 14.61
CA PRO A 12 -14.99 17.73 15.14
C PRO A 12 -15.03 18.18 16.61
N THR A 13 -14.21 17.58 17.46
CA THR A 13 -14.13 17.82 18.90
C THR A 13 -12.69 18.04 19.37
N GLY A 14 -12.52 18.52 20.60
CA GLY A 14 -11.18 18.79 21.17
C GLY A 14 -10.40 19.82 20.36
N ASP A 15 -9.20 19.46 19.95
CA ASP A 15 -8.32 20.31 19.14
C ASP A 15 -8.68 20.33 17.66
N GLN A 16 -9.53 19.40 17.19
CA GLN A 16 -9.83 19.22 15.77
C GLN A 16 -10.38 20.47 15.09
N PRO A 17 -11.38 21.22 15.65
CA PRO A 17 -11.91 22.42 15.00
C PRO A 17 -10.82 23.47 14.73
N GLN A 18 -9.96 23.73 15.71
CA GLN A 18 -8.88 24.70 15.59
C GLN A 18 -7.79 24.22 14.61
N ALA A 19 -7.47 22.94 14.63
CA ALA A 19 -6.50 22.32 13.72
C ALA A 19 -6.98 22.43 12.27
N ILE A 20 -8.23 22.08 11.99
CA ILE A 20 -8.86 22.18 10.66
C ILE A 20 -8.83 23.63 10.19
N GLU A 21 -9.29 24.58 11.00
CA GLU A 21 -9.33 25.99 10.63
C GLU A 21 -7.93 26.53 10.28
N LYS A 22 -6.92 26.24 11.12
CA LYS A 22 -5.53 26.67 10.89
C LYS A 22 -4.96 26.09 9.58
N LEU A 23 -5.16 24.79 9.35
CA LEU A 23 -4.65 24.11 8.16
C LEU A 23 -5.32 24.64 6.89
N VAL A 24 -6.66 24.76 6.89
CA VAL A 24 -7.42 25.28 5.74
C VAL A 24 -7.01 26.71 5.40
N LYS A 25 -6.96 27.60 6.39
CA LYS A 25 -6.52 29.01 6.19
C LYS A 25 -5.10 29.09 5.65
N ALA A 26 -4.20 28.23 6.13
CA ALA A 26 -2.82 28.19 5.67
C ALA A 26 -2.72 27.75 4.19
N PHE A 27 -3.46 26.72 3.78
CA PHE A 27 -3.53 26.30 2.38
C PHE A 27 -4.16 27.37 1.49
N GLN A 28 -5.27 27.97 1.90
CA GLN A 28 -5.93 29.05 1.17
C GLN A 28 -5.05 30.29 1.02
N SER A 29 -4.16 30.55 1.97
CA SER A 29 -3.16 31.64 1.88
C SER A 29 -1.95 31.32 1.00
N GLY A 30 -1.91 30.13 0.35
CA GLY A 30 -0.84 29.72 -0.55
C GLY A 30 0.41 29.16 0.13
N LYS A 31 0.39 28.87 1.42
CA LYS A 31 1.54 28.23 2.09
C LYS A 31 1.80 26.84 1.52
N LYS A 32 3.07 26.55 1.18
CA LYS A 32 3.47 25.28 0.57
C LYS A 32 3.34 24.10 1.52
N ALA A 33 3.80 24.22 2.76
CA ALA A 33 3.87 23.12 3.71
C ALA A 33 3.15 23.42 5.02
N GLN A 34 2.49 22.41 5.58
CA GLN A 34 1.78 22.44 6.86
C GLN A 34 2.15 21.19 7.66
N THR A 35 2.24 21.31 8.98
CA THR A 35 2.48 20.16 9.87
C THR A 35 1.34 20.01 10.87
N LEU A 36 0.67 18.87 10.85
CA LEU A 36 -0.25 18.42 11.88
C LEU A 36 0.49 17.48 12.84
N LEU A 37 0.79 17.96 14.05
CA LEU A 37 1.20 17.12 15.15
C LEU A 37 -0.06 16.50 15.76
N GLY A 38 -0.34 15.25 15.47
CA GLY A 38 -1.52 14.55 15.98
C GLY A 38 -1.13 13.29 16.74
N VAL A 39 -1.43 13.23 18.04
CA VAL A 39 -1.14 12.04 18.84
C VAL A 39 -1.97 10.83 18.37
N THR A 40 -1.52 9.63 18.73
CA THR A 40 -2.27 8.40 18.42
C THR A 40 -3.64 8.45 19.08
N GLY A 41 -4.71 8.21 18.30
CA GLY A 41 -6.09 8.22 18.79
C GLY A 41 -6.75 9.60 18.88
N SER A 42 -6.10 10.67 18.42
CA SER A 42 -6.70 12.00 18.37
C SER A 42 -7.66 12.24 17.20
N GLY A 43 -7.77 11.28 16.27
CA GLY A 43 -8.64 11.39 15.09
C GLY A 43 -8.00 12.15 13.92
N LYS A 44 -6.69 11.97 13.68
CA LYS A 44 -5.98 12.57 12.54
C LYS A 44 -6.69 12.36 11.21
N THR A 45 -7.15 11.12 10.91
CA THR A 45 -7.85 10.79 9.66
C THR A 45 -9.10 11.64 9.48
N PHE A 46 -9.88 11.84 10.54
CA PHE A 46 -11.07 12.68 10.50
C PHE A 46 -10.73 14.17 10.27
N THR A 47 -9.64 14.65 10.85
CA THR A 47 -9.12 16.00 10.57
C THR A 47 -8.69 16.14 9.11
N MET A 48 -7.96 15.17 8.56
CA MET A 48 -7.61 15.14 7.13
C MET A 48 -8.87 15.19 6.25
N ALA A 49 -9.90 14.37 6.55
CA ALA A 49 -11.15 14.34 5.80
C ALA A 49 -11.87 15.70 5.80
N ASN A 50 -11.92 16.38 6.95
CA ASN A 50 -12.50 17.73 7.04
C ASN A 50 -11.68 18.76 6.26
N VAL A 51 -10.35 18.70 6.29
CA VAL A 51 -9.48 19.60 5.50
C VAL A 51 -9.73 19.36 4.00
N ILE A 52 -9.83 18.12 3.53
CA ILE A 52 -10.12 17.78 2.13
C ILE A 52 -11.49 18.35 1.70
N LYS A 53 -12.50 18.15 2.54
CA LYS A 53 -13.86 18.69 2.29
C LYS A 53 -13.83 20.20 2.13
N GLU A 54 -13.20 20.92 3.06
CA GLU A 54 -13.16 22.40 3.06
C GLU A 54 -12.35 22.98 1.89
N LEU A 55 -11.26 22.32 1.49
CA LEU A 55 -10.42 22.74 0.37
C LEU A 55 -11.01 22.35 -0.99
N ASN A 56 -11.80 21.27 -1.03
CA ASN A 56 -12.50 20.77 -2.22
C ASN A 56 -11.58 20.58 -3.44
N ARG A 57 -10.44 19.92 -3.26
CA ARG A 57 -9.40 19.71 -4.28
C ARG A 57 -8.98 18.25 -4.33
N PRO A 58 -8.59 17.72 -5.51
CA PRO A 58 -8.04 16.38 -5.63
C PRO A 58 -6.90 16.16 -4.63
N THR A 59 -6.86 15.01 -4.00
CA THR A 59 -5.92 14.76 -2.90
C THR A 59 -5.19 13.45 -3.07
N LEU A 60 -3.86 13.49 -2.93
CA LEU A 60 -2.98 12.33 -2.83
C LEU A 60 -2.58 12.12 -1.37
N ILE A 61 -2.93 10.98 -0.80
CA ILE A 61 -2.51 10.58 0.55
C ILE A 61 -1.46 9.49 0.42
N ILE A 62 -0.26 9.72 0.98
CA ILE A 62 0.83 8.74 0.90
C ILE A 62 1.08 8.15 2.27
N SER A 63 1.08 6.81 2.34
CA SER A 63 1.34 6.04 3.55
C SER A 63 2.50 5.07 3.34
N HIS A 64 3.25 4.78 4.40
CA HIS A 64 4.54 4.07 4.31
C HIS A 64 4.44 2.55 4.09
N ASN A 65 3.25 1.95 4.22
CA ASN A 65 3.04 0.52 3.93
C ASN A 65 1.64 0.23 3.39
N LYS A 66 1.45 -0.94 2.76
CA LYS A 66 0.17 -1.36 2.17
C LYS A 66 -0.96 -1.46 3.20
N THR A 67 -0.68 -2.01 4.38
CA THR A 67 -1.70 -2.24 5.43
C THR A 67 -2.30 -0.93 5.94
N LEU A 68 -1.45 0.06 6.24
CA LEU A 68 -1.92 1.37 6.68
C LEU A 68 -2.63 2.12 5.55
N ALA A 69 -2.13 2.02 4.31
CA ALA A 69 -2.79 2.59 3.15
C ALA A 69 -4.19 1.98 2.95
N ALA A 70 -4.35 0.66 3.14
CA ALA A 70 -5.65 -0.01 3.05
C ALA A 70 -6.62 0.44 4.16
N GLN A 71 -6.13 0.56 5.39
CA GLN A 71 -6.93 1.07 6.50
C GLN A 71 -7.41 2.49 6.20
N LEU A 72 -6.52 3.39 5.77
CA LEU A 72 -6.87 4.76 5.40
C LEU A 72 -7.87 4.78 4.24
N HIS A 73 -7.65 3.97 3.20
CA HIS A 73 -8.59 3.86 2.09
C HIS A 73 -10.01 3.46 2.55
N GLY A 74 -10.12 2.46 3.44
CA GLY A 74 -11.39 2.06 4.04
C GLY A 74 -12.05 3.20 4.81
N GLU A 75 -11.31 3.86 5.72
CA GLU A 75 -11.81 4.99 6.49
C GLU A 75 -12.26 6.16 5.59
N PHE A 76 -11.50 6.49 4.53
CA PHE A 76 -11.89 7.54 3.58
C PHE A 76 -13.09 7.16 2.72
N LYS A 77 -13.26 5.89 2.35
CA LYS A 77 -14.48 5.40 1.68
C LYS A 77 -15.72 5.57 2.54
N GLU A 78 -15.62 5.32 3.84
CA GLU A 78 -16.72 5.57 4.77
C GLU A 78 -17.04 7.07 4.88
N PHE A 79 -16.02 7.93 4.95
CA PHE A 79 -16.20 9.38 5.01
C PHE A 79 -16.71 9.99 3.71
N PHE A 80 -16.40 9.42 2.55
CA PHE A 80 -16.73 9.96 1.23
C PHE A 80 -17.37 8.91 0.32
N PRO A 81 -18.53 8.34 0.70
CA PRO A 81 -19.15 7.24 -0.05
C PRO A 81 -19.63 7.62 -1.45
N GLU A 82 -19.86 8.92 -1.74
CA GLU A 82 -20.31 9.41 -3.05
C GLU A 82 -19.16 9.93 -3.93
N ASN A 83 -17.94 10.03 -3.39
CA ASN A 83 -16.77 10.55 -4.09
C ASN A 83 -15.83 9.41 -4.54
N ALA A 84 -14.90 9.70 -5.44
CA ALA A 84 -13.92 8.72 -5.88
C ALA A 84 -12.80 8.60 -4.84
N VAL A 85 -12.84 7.54 -4.05
CA VAL A 85 -11.76 7.17 -3.13
C VAL A 85 -11.07 5.94 -3.69
N GLU A 86 -9.84 6.12 -4.14
CA GLU A 86 -9.08 5.15 -4.91
C GLU A 86 -7.85 4.66 -4.15
N TYR A 87 -7.35 3.48 -4.54
CA TYR A 87 -6.23 2.82 -3.89
C TYR A 87 -5.10 2.55 -4.88
N PHE A 88 -3.88 3.02 -4.56
CA PHE A 88 -2.74 2.90 -5.46
C PHE A 88 -1.48 2.42 -4.72
N VAL A 89 -1.30 1.10 -4.67
CA VAL A 89 -0.14 0.47 -4.04
C VAL A 89 0.59 -0.46 -5.03
N SER A 90 1.66 -1.10 -4.60
CA SER A 90 2.31 -2.12 -5.43
C SER A 90 1.36 -3.29 -5.67
N TYR A 91 1.16 -3.67 -6.94
CA TYR A 91 0.29 -4.77 -7.35
C TYR A 91 0.94 -6.15 -7.28
N TYR A 92 2.16 -6.23 -6.75
CA TYR A 92 2.84 -7.50 -6.52
C TYR A 92 2.50 -8.07 -5.14
N ASP A 93 1.99 -9.30 -5.09
CA ASP A 93 1.88 -10.08 -3.85
C ASP A 93 3.24 -10.67 -3.49
N TYR A 94 3.94 -11.18 -4.50
CA TYR A 94 5.34 -11.56 -4.41
C TYR A 94 6.14 -10.80 -5.46
N TYR A 95 7.30 -10.28 -5.08
CA TYR A 95 8.20 -9.57 -5.99
C TYR A 95 9.66 -9.88 -5.70
N GLN A 96 10.26 -10.65 -6.60
CA GLN A 96 11.71 -10.81 -6.68
C GLN A 96 12.23 -9.95 -7.83
N PRO A 97 12.90 -8.83 -7.54
CA PRO A 97 13.44 -7.99 -8.60
C PRO A 97 14.55 -8.70 -9.37
N GLU A 98 14.60 -8.44 -10.68
CA GLU A 98 15.73 -8.84 -11.50
C GLU A 98 17.05 -8.30 -10.92
N ALA A 99 18.04 -9.15 -10.72
CA ALA A 99 19.31 -8.77 -10.16
C ALA A 99 20.45 -9.64 -10.72
N TYR A 100 21.67 -9.11 -10.66
CA TYR A 100 22.86 -9.88 -10.96
C TYR A 100 23.89 -9.67 -9.85
N VAL A 101 24.44 -10.80 -9.37
CA VAL A 101 25.44 -10.84 -8.31
C VAL A 101 26.78 -11.23 -8.94
N PRO A 102 27.67 -10.27 -9.23
CA PRO A 102 28.92 -10.53 -9.95
C PRO A 102 29.88 -11.48 -9.24
N SER A 103 29.89 -11.46 -7.89
CA SER A 103 30.78 -12.29 -7.08
C SER A 103 30.51 -13.79 -7.19
N THR A 104 29.29 -14.18 -7.53
CA THR A 104 28.84 -15.59 -7.67
C THR A 104 28.40 -15.92 -9.09
N ASP A 105 28.52 -14.99 -10.04
CA ASP A 105 27.99 -15.08 -11.41
C ASP A 105 26.53 -15.58 -11.44
N THR A 106 25.72 -15.04 -10.53
CA THR A 106 24.33 -15.49 -10.35
C THR A 106 23.38 -14.44 -10.90
N TYR A 107 22.65 -14.81 -11.95
CA TYR A 107 21.54 -14.01 -12.46
C TYR A 107 20.25 -14.46 -11.79
N ILE A 108 19.54 -13.51 -11.21
CA ILE A 108 18.22 -13.69 -10.58
C ILE A 108 17.19 -13.11 -11.56
N GLU A 109 16.39 -13.96 -12.15
CA GLU A 109 15.31 -13.51 -13.03
C GLU A 109 14.22 -12.79 -12.21
N LYS A 110 13.57 -11.78 -12.83
CA LYS A 110 12.39 -11.16 -12.24
C LYS A 110 11.30 -12.22 -12.09
N ASP A 111 10.89 -12.46 -10.86
CA ASP A 111 9.75 -13.29 -10.52
C ASP A 111 8.72 -12.44 -9.76
N SER A 112 7.45 -12.55 -10.14
CA SER A 112 6.41 -11.73 -9.52
C SER A 112 5.06 -12.37 -9.71
N ASP A 113 4.28 -12.34 -8.65
CA ASP A 113 2.86 -12.66 -8.67
C ASP A 113 2.06 -11.34 -8.63
N ILE A 114 1.16 -11.18 -9.60
CA ILE A 114 0.37 -9.95 -9.78
C ILE A 114 -1.00 -10.16 -9.17
N ASN A 115 -1.35 -9.27 -8.26
CA ASN A 115 -2.68 -9.21 -7.69
C ASN A 115 -3.65 -8.48 -8.64
N ALA A 116 -4.55 -9.22 -9.26
CA ALA A 116 -5.50 -8.69 -10.23
C ALA A 116 -6.45 -7.63 -9.64
N GLU A 117 -6.82 -7.74 -8.36
CA GLU A 117 -7.67 -6.74 -7.71
C GLU A 117 -6.92 -5.43 -7.44
N ILE A 118 -5.65 -5.50 -7.02
CA ILE A 118 -4.84 -4.29 -6.86
C ILE A 118 -4.53 -3.66 -8.22
N GLU A 119 -4.30 -4.45 -9.26
CA GLU A 119 -4.11 -3.96 -10.62
C GLU A 119 -5.34 -3.20 -11.11
N LYS A 120 -6.55 -3.77 -10.91
CA LYS A 120 -7.83 -3.10 -11.16
C LYS A 120 -7.92 -1.75 -10.45
N LEU A 121 -7.62 -1.71 -9.15
CA LEU A 121 -7.69 -0.48 -8.35
C LEU A 121 -6.71 0.60 -8.85
N ARG A 122 -5.54 0.21 -9.36
CA ARG A 122 -4.58 1.14 -9.97
C ARG A 122 -5.12 1.74 -11.28
N HIS A 123 -5.75 0.93 -12.13
CA HIS A 123 -6.42 1.41 -13.34
C HIS A 123 -7.62 2.29 -13.01
N SER A 124 -8.41 1.94 -11.99
CA SER A 124 -9.49 2.78 -11.48
C SER A 124 -8.99 4.15 -11.04
N ALA A 125 -7.88 4.20 -10.30
CA ALA A 125 -7.30 5.43 -9.79
C ALA A 125 -6.88 6.40 -10.92
N THR A 126 -6.19 5.90 -11.96
CA THR A 126 -5.77 6.73 -13.10
C THR A 126 -6.97 7.18 -13.96
N ALA A 127 -7.95 6.32 -14.17
CA ALA A 127 -9.19 6.68 -14.86
C ALA A 127 -10.00 7.75 -14.10
N ALA A 128 -10.12 7.61 -12.77
CA ALA A 128 -10.82 8.57 -11.92
C ALA A 128 -10.20 9.98 -11.99
N LEU A 129 -8.86 10.08 -12.01
CA LEU A 129 -8.16 11.37 -12.16
C LEU A 129 -8.46 12.07 -13.48
N SER A 130 -8.64 11.30 -14.57
CA SER A 130 -8.98 11.85 -15.88
C SER A 130 -10.46 12.27 -15.99
N GLU A 131 -11.35 11.62 -15.23
CA GLU A 131 -12.81 11.85 -15.35
C GLU A 131 -13.37 12.82 -14.30
N ARG A 132 -12.76 12.88 -13.11
CA ARG A 132 -13.34 13.53 -11.92
C ARG A 132 -12.38 14.49 -11.27
N ARG A 133 -12.94 15.42 -10.51
CA ARG A 133 -12.18 16.37 -9.67
C ARG A 133 -12.27 16.04 -8.18
N ASP A 134 -13.29 15.30 -7.80
CA ASP A 134 -13.56 14.87 -6.42
C ASP A 134 -12.91 13.50 -6.13
N VAL A 135 -11.58 13.45 -6.32
CA VAL A 135 -10.77 12.22 -6.22
C VAL A 135 -9.83 12.28 -5.03
N ILE A 136 -9.84 11.24 -4.20
CA ILE A 136 -8.86 10.98 -3.15
C ILE A 136 -8.14 9.69 -3.52
N ILE A 137 -6.82 9.74 -3.68
CA ILE A 137 -6.01 8.53 -3.88
C ILE A 137 -5.19 8.26 -2.62
N VAL A 138 -5.38 7.08 -2.04
CA VAL A 138 -4.52 6.58 -0.97
C VAL A 138 -3.46 5.67 -1.57
N ALA A 139 -2.21 6.08 -1.47
CA ALA A 139 -1.09 5.42 -2.11
C ALA A 139 0.00 4.99 -1.13
N SER A 140 0.78 4.00 -1.52
CA SER A 140 2.09 3.70 -0.91
C SER A 140 3.22 4.41 -1.68
N VAL A 141 4.47 4.13 -1.32
CA VAL A 141 5.64 4.62 -2.07
C VAL A 141 5.61 4.29 -3.56
N SER A 142 4.77 3.37 -4.00
CA SER A 142 4.61 3.02 -5.43
C SER A 142 4.19 4.20 -6.30
N CYS A 143 3.61 5.27 -5.73
CA CYS A 143 3.23 6.48 -6.45
C CYS A 143 4.40 7.28 -7.05
N ILE A 144 5.64 7.05 -6.59
CA ILE A 144 6.85 7.69 -7.15
C ILE A 144 7.57 6.82 -8.19
N TYR A 145 7.08 5.60 -8.44
CA TYR A 145 7.65 4.73 -9.47
C TYR A 145 7.11 5.03 -10.86
N GLY A 146 7.91 4.68 -11.87
CA GLY A 146 7.58 4.91 -13.27
C GLY A 146 6.22 4.33 -13.66
N LEU A 147 5.46 5.15 -14.37
CA LEU A 147 4.17 4.85 -14.97
C LEU A 147 4.21 5.33 -16.43
N GLY A 148 3.22 4.99 -17.25
CA GLY A 148 3.14 5.50 -18.62
C GLY A 148 2.84 7.00 -18.68
N SER A 149 2.95 7.58 -19.87
CA SER A 149 2.62 8.98 -20.13
C SER A 149 1.12 9.25 -19.88
N PRO A 150 0.75 10.24 -19.03
CA PRO A 150 -0.65 10.61 -18.84
C PRO A 150 -1.32 11.04 -20.15
N LEU A 151 -0.63 11.79 -20.99
CA LEU A 151 -1.13 12.26 -22.29
C LEU A 151 -1.42 11.09 -23.23
N ASP A 152 -0.51 10.11 -23.32
CA ASP A 152 -0.75 8.94 -24.15
C ASP A 152 -1.91 8.10 -23.62
N TYR A 153 -2.01 7.95 -22.29
CA TYR A 153 -3.10 7.24 -21.64
C TYR A 153 -4.46 7.88 -21.94
N GLU A 154 -4.58 9.19 -21.82
CA GLU A 154 -5.81 9.93 -22.12
C GLU A 154 -6.15 9.95 -23.62
N ASN A 155 -5.17 10.14 -24.50
CA ASN A 155 -5.37 10.17 -25.96
C ASN A 155 -5.80 8.82 -26.52
N GLN A 156 -5.52 7.73 -25.80
CA GLN A 156 -5.88 6.39 -26.24
C GLN A 156 -7.25 5.91 -25.77
N VAL A 157 -8.00 6.71 -25.01
CA VAL A 157 -9.35 6.37 -24.53
C VAL A 157 -10.31 6.10 -25.70
N LEU A 158 -11.08 5.01 -25.61
CA LEU A 158 -12.18 4.71 -26.50
C LEU A 158 -13.50 5.24 -25.90
N SER A 159 -13.97 6.35 -26.39
CA SER A 159 -15.23 6.98 -25.98
C SER A 159 -16.37 6.57 -26.92
N LEU A 160 -17.47 6.02 -26.38
CA LEU A 160 -18.60 5.51 -27.12
C LEU A 160 -19.93 6.04 -26.57
N ARG A 161 -20.89 6.34 -27.47
CA ARG A 161 -22.24 6.81 -27.13
C ARG A 161 -23.27 6.15 -28.01
N PRO A 162 -24.52 5.88 -27.55
CA PRO A 162 -25.61 5.49 -28.41
C PRO A 162 -25.85 6.53 -29.49
N GLY A 163 -26.17 6.10 -30.71
CA GLY A 163 -26.35 6.94 -31.90
C GLY A 163 -25.04 7.36 -32.58
N MET A 164 -23.87 6.90 -32.09
CA MET A 164 -22.59 7.19 -32.71
C MET A 164 -22.34 6.25 -33.89
N GLU A 165 -21.99 6.79 -35.05
CA GLU A 165 -21.51 6.00 -36.19
C GLU A 165 -20.04 5.61 -35.99
N LYS A 166 -19.80 4.33 -35.82
CA LYS A 166 -18.45 3.75 -35.68
C LYS A 166 -18.50 2.26 -36.02
N SER A 167 -17.76 1.87 -37.05
CA SER A 167 -17.78 0.50 -37.50
C SER A 167 -17.30 -0.47 -36.42
N ARG A 168 -17.88 -1.68 -36.40
CA ARG A 168 -17.41 -2.76 -35.51
C ARG A 168 -15.90 -2.97 -35.64
N LYS A 169 -15.37 -2.92 -36.87
CA LYS A 169 -13.93 -3.10 -37.13
C LYS A 169 -13.09 -2.03 -36.43
N ASP A 170 -13.51 -0.77 -36.48
CA ASP A 170 -12.77 0.33 -35.86
C ASP A 170 -12.79 0.23 -34.34
N ILE A 171 -13.91 -0.20 -33.74
CA ILE A 171 -13.99 -0.46 -32.30
C ILE A 171 -13.01 -1.57 -31.89
N LEU A 172 -13.03 -2.70 -32.63
CA LEU A 172 -12.15 -3.84 -32.32
C LEU A 172 -10.67 -3.50 -32.52
N MET A 173 -10.33 -2.77 -33.58
CA MET A 173 -8.95 -2.31 -33.80
C MET A 173 -8.50 -1.40 -32.66
N LYS A 174 -9.35 -0.44 -32.25
CA LYS A 174 -9.02 0.47 -31.15
C LYS A 174 -8.86 -0.29 -29.83
N LEU A 175 -9.68 -1.31 -29.55
CA LEU A 175 -9.51 -2.15 -28.35
C LEU A 175 -8.14 -2.88 -28.33
N VAL A 176 -7.71 -3.41 -29.47
CA VAL A 176 -6.38 -4.04 -29.58
C VAL A 176 -5.27 -2.99 -29.42
N ASP A 177 -5.40 -1.82 -30.03
CA ASP A 177 -4.43 -0.73 -29.92
C ASP A 177 -4.26 -0.25 -28.46
N ILE A 178 -5.32 -0.33 -27.65
CA ILE A 178 -5.29 0.00 -26.20
C ILE A 178 -5.05 -1.22 -25.31
N GLN A 179 -4.47 -2.28 -25.87
CA GLN A 179 -3.98 -3.48 -25.19
C GLN A 179 -5.06 -4.39 -24.60
N TYR A 180 -6.31 -4.35 -25.11
CA TYR A 180 -7.31 -5.36 -24.77
C TYR A 180 -7.10 -6.62 -25.61
N MET A 181 -7.21 -7.77 -24.97
CA MET A 181 -7.09 -9.06 -25.63
C MET A 181 -8.47 -9.61 -26.02
N ARG A 182 -8.60 -10.15 -27.23
CA ARG A 182 -9.82 -10.88 -27.58
C ARG A 182 -9.81 -12.24 -26.90
N ASN A 183 -10.79 -12.51 -26.08
CA ASN A 183 -10.97 -13.81 -25.45
C ASN A 183 -12.47 -14.15 -25.39
N ASP A 184 -12.89 -15.07 -26.24
CA ASP A 184 -14.30 -15.48 -26.34
C ASP A 184 -14.67 -16.58 -25.31
N VAL A 185 -13.69 -17.17 -24.61
CA VAL A 185 -13.84 -18.25 -23.63
C VAL A 185 -13.71 -17.73 -22.21
N ASP A 186 -12.53 -17.24 -21.85
CA ASP A 186 -12.25 -16.62 -20.55
C ASP A 186 -12.44 -15.11 -20.65
N PHE A 187 -13.51 -14.60 -20.06
CA PHE A 187 -13.86 -13.20 -20.13
C PHE A 187 -13.37 -12.49 -18.86
N ASP A 188 -12.08 -12.19 -18.86
CA ASP A 188 -11.40 -11.52 -17.76
C ASP A 188 -11.23 -10.02 -17.99
N ARG A 189 -10.82 -9.27 -16.96
CA ARG A 189 -10.51 -7.83 -17.06
C ARG A 189 -9.43 -7.58 -18.13
N GLY A 190 -9.57 -6.49 -18.87
CA GLY A 190 -8.68 -6.18 -20.00
C GLY A 190 -8.93 -7.06 -21.22
N SER A 191 -10.06 -7.77 -21.30
CA SER A 191 -10.45 -8.55 -22.48
C SER A 191 -11.76 -8.06 -23.11
N PHE A 192 -11.99 -8.48 -24.34
CA PHE A 192 -13.26 -8.31 -25.03
C PHE A 192 -13.64 -9.58 -25.79
N ARG A 193 -14.94 -9.76 -26.01
CA ARG A 193 -15.48 -10.85 -26.83
C ARG A 193 -16.49 -10.32 -27.82
N VAL A 194 -16.68 -11.03 -28.92
CA VAL A 194 -17.54 -10.60 -30.04
C VAL A 194 -18.51 -11.70 -30.43
N ARG A 195 -19.80 -11.38 -30.48
CA ARG A 195 -20.85 -12.30 -30.92
C ARG A 195 -21.81 -11.58 -31.85
N GLY A 196 -21.61 -11.76 -33.17
CA GLY A 196 -22.38 -11.03 -34.18
C GLY A 196 -22.14 -9.51 -34.08
N ASP A 197 -23.18 -8.74 -33.88
CA ASP A 197 -23.13 -7.28 -33.73
C ASP A 197 -23.02 -6.81 -32.27
N ILE A 198 -22.72 -7.75 -31.37
CA ILE A 198 -22.51 -7.49 -29.93
C ILE A 198 -21.01 -7.57 -29.60
N ILE A 199 -20.52 -6.55 -28.92
CA ILE A 199 -19.18 -6.49 -28.35
C ILE A 199 -19.32 -6.36 -26.85
N ASP A 200 -18.83 -7.36 -26.10
CA ASP A 200 -18.69 -7.29 -24.64
C ASP A 200 -17.25 -6.92 -24.30
N ILE A 201 -17.07 -5.89 -23.48
CA ILE A 201 -15.77 -5.37 -23.05
C ILE A 201 -15.73 -5.42 -21.53
N PHE A 202 -14.67 -6.01 -20.96
CA PHE A 202 -14.46 -5.96 -19.52
C PHE A 202 -13.31 -4.99 -19.21
N PRO A 203 -13.62 -3.74 -18.80
CA PRO A 203 -12.59 -2.73 -18.55
C PRO A 203 -11.63 -3.13 -17.44
N ALA A 204 -10.34 -2.78 -17.61
CA ALA A 204 -9.28 -3.16 -16.67
C ALA A 204 -9.50 -2.60 -15.25
N GLY A 205 -10.09 -1.39 -15.12
CA GLY A 205 -10.36 -0.72 -13.85
C GLY A 205 -11.77 -0.86 -13.30
N ALA A 206 -12.62 -1.76 -13.85
CA ALA A 206 -14.02 -1.87 -13.48
C ALA A 206 -14.40 -3.23 -12.89
N ASP A 207 -15.51 -3.27 -12.14
CA ASP A 207 -16.11 -4.51 -11.62
C ASP A 207 -17.16 -5.09 -12.56
N HIS A 208 -17.67 -4.29 -13.49
CA HIS A 208 -18.71 -4.67 -14.42
C HIS A 208 -18.22 -4.55 -15.87
N ALA A 209 -18.72 -5.44 -16.73
CA ALA A 209 -18.47 -5.40 -18.14
C ALA A 209 -19.45 -4.45 -18.84
N VAL A 210 -19.06 -4.03 -20.04
CA VAL A 210 -19.87 -3.16 -20.91
C VAL A 210 -20.22 -3.93 -22.17
N ARG A 211 -21.51 -4.00 -22.50
CA ARG A 211 -22.03 -4.55 -23.74
C ARG A 211 -22.37 -3.42 -24.70
N ILE A 212 -21.80 -3.47 -25.89
CA ILE A 212 -22.10 -2.58 -27.01
C ILE A 212 -22.92 -3.37 -28.04
N GLU A 213 -24.10 -2.92 -28.36
CA GLU A 213 -24.95 -3.48 -29.40
C GLU A 213 -24.92 -2.54 -30.60
N LEU A 214 -24.63 -3.09 -31.78
CA LEU A 214 -24.52 -2.36 -33.04
C LEU A 214 -25.68 -2.72 -33.95
N PHE A 215 -26.15 -1.73 -34.71
CA PHE A 215 -27.02 -1.92 -35.88
C PHE A 215 -26.31 -1.37 -37.12
N GLY A 216 -25.67 -2.26 -37.88
CA GLY A 216 -24.72 -1.87 -38.92
C GLY A 216 -23.47 -1.20 -38.29
N ASP A 217 -23.21 0.05 -38.65
CA ASP A 217 -22.13 0.87 -38.13
C ASP A 217 -22.56 1.87 -37.02
N GLU A 218 -23.85 1.83 -36.64
CA GLU A 218 -24.37 2.67 -35.56
C GLU A 218 -24.40 1.90 -34.22
N ILE A 219 -24.00 2.55 -33.15
CA ILE A 219 -24.14 2.04 -31.78
C ILE A 219 -25.59 2.24 -31.33
N GLU A 220 -26.36 1.16 -31.25
CA GLU A 220 -27.76 1.20 -30.86
C GLU A 220 -27.90 1.37 -29.34
N THR A 221 -27.23 0.52 -28.54
CA THR A 221 -27.30 0.57 -27.09
C THR A 221 -25.96 0.26 -26.42
N ILE A 222 -25.77 0.83 -25.24
CA ILE A 222 -24.66 0.52 -24.35
C ILE A 222 -25.24 0.07 -23.00
N LYS A 223 -24.88 -1.13 -22.56
CA LYS A 223 -25.39 -1.76 -21.35
C LYS A 223 -24.26 -2.12 -20.40
N GLU A 224 -24.48 -1.89 -19.11
CA GLU A 224 -23.62 -2.43 -18.06
C GLU A 224 -24.09 -3.84 -17.69
N MET A 225 -23.18 -4.77 -17.51
CA MET A 225 -23.52 -6.16 -17.23
C MET A 225 -22.58 -6.80 -16.22
N ASN A 226 -23.10 -7.76 -15.48
CA ASN A 226 -22.28 -8.63 -14.66
C ASN A 226 -21.45 -9.58 -15.55
N PRO A 227 -20.10 -9.61 -15.46
CA PRO A 227 -19.27 -10.41 -16.36
C PRO A 227 -19.45 -11.91 -16.19
N LEU A 228 -19.84 -12.38 -14.99
CA LEU A 228 -20.02 -13.81 -14.67
C LEU A 228 -21.40 -14.34 -15.06
N THR A 229 -22.46 -13.58 -14.73
CA THR A 229 -23.85 -14.04 -14.96
C THR A 229 -24.40 -13.59 -16.30
N GLY A 230 -23.84 -12.53 -16.89
CA GLY A 230 -24.38 -11.88 -18.10
C GLY A 230 -25.61 -11.01 -17.82
N GLU A 231 -26.01 -10.82 -16.58
CA GLU A 231 -27.16 -10.01 -16.17
C GLU A 231 -26.92 -8.53 -16.51
N ILE A 232 -27.92 -7.89 -17.13
CA ILE A 232 -27.87 -6.46 -17.44
C ILE A 232 -28.22 -5.66 -16.19
N LEU A 233 -27.29 -4.82 -15.77
CA LEU A 233 -27.41 -3.98 -14.57
C LEU A 233 -28.03 -2.62 -14.87
N GLY A 234 -27.84 -2.11 -16.11
CA GLY A 234 -28.39 -0.83 -16.52
C GLY A 234 -27.98 -0.39 -17.91
N LEU A 235 -28.59 0.70 -18.37
CA LEU A 235 -28.26 1.37 -19.63
C LEU A 235 -27.26 2.51 -19.36
N ARG A 236 -26.31 2.68 -20.26
CA ARG A 236 -25.35 3.78 -20.22
C ARG A 236 -25.54 4.72 -21.42
N LYS A 237 -25.52 6.03 -21.18
CA LYS A 237 -25.55 7.06 -22.23
C LYS A 237 -24.17 7.37 -22.81
N HIS A 238 -23.14 6.94 -22.14
CA HIS A 238 -21.74 7.13 -22.50
C HIS A 238 -20.88 6.11 -21.75
N VAL A 239 -19.83 5.65 -22.40
CA VAL A 239 -18.75 4.88 -21.78
C VAL A 239 -17.40 5.36 -22.30
N ALA A 240 -16.43 5.48 -21.40
CA ALA A 240 -15.02 5.68 -21.70
C ALA A 240 -14.26 4.40 -21.34
N ILE A 241 -13.64 3.76 -22.31
CA ILE A 241 -12.81 2.58 -22.10
C ILE A 241 -11.35 3.04 -22.12
N TYR A 242 -10.73 2.98 -20.95
CA TYR A 242 -9.32 3.32 -20.76
C TYR A 242 -8.43 2.15 -21.17
N PRO A 243 -7.14 2.41 -21.51
CA PRO A 243 -6.20 1.35 -21.85
C PRO A 243 -6.07 0.28 -20.78
N ALA A 244 -5.88 -0.97 -21.19
CA ALA A 244 -5.65 -2.10 -20.28
C ALA A 244 -4.21 -2.13 -19.72
N SER A 245 -3.33 -1.21 -20.13
CA SER A 245 -1.97 -1.04 -19.63
C SER A 245 -1.65 0.43 -19.46
N HIS A 246 -0.87 0.78 -18.46
CA HIS A 246 -0.36 2.15 -18.31
C HIS A 246 0.76 2.48 -19.32
N TYR A 247 1.42 1.46 -19.89
CA TYR A 247 2.47 1.61 -20.91
C TYR A 247 1.89 1.49 -22.33
N VAL A 248 0.81 2.25 -22.60
CA VAL A 248 0.22 2.33 -23.92
C VAL A 248 0.77 3.55 -24.66
N THR A 249 0.98 3.41 -25.97
CA THR A 249 1.42 4.52 -26.83
C THR A 249 0.88 4.35 -28.25
N SER A 250 0.99 5.40 -29.10
CA SER A 250 0.59 5.30 -30.50
C SER A 250 1.57 4.44 -31.32
N LYS A 251 1.11 3.94 -32.47
CA LYS A 251 1.97 3.16 -33.39
C LYS A 251 3.18 3.98 -33.84
N GLU A 252 2.98 5.27 -34.14
CA GLU A 252 4.08 6.16 -34.54
C GLU A 252 5.11 6.32 -33.42
N ASN A 253 4.67 6.48 -32.18
CA ASN A 253 5.55 6.56 -31.03
C ASN A 253 6.29 5.23 -30.79
N MET A 254 5.65 4.08 -31.00
CA MET A 254 6.26 2.77 -30.89
C MET A 254 7.34 2.57 -31.99
N GLU A 255 7.05 2.94 -33.23
CA GLU A 255 8.03 2.88 -34.32
C GLU A 255 9.25 3.76 -34.04
N ARG A 256 9.04 5.00 -33.56
CA ARG A 256 10.13 5.88 -33.11
C ARG A 256 10.92 5.23 -31.97
N ALA A 257 10.25 4.64 -31.00
CA ALA A 257 10.91 3.97 -29.86
C ALA A 257 11.79 2.82 -30.34
N LEU A 258 11.33 1.99 -31.29
CA LEU A 258 12.10 0.89 -31.85
C LEU A 258 13.38 1.38 -32.54
N VAL A 259 13.32 2.50 -33.27
CA VAL A 259 14.52 3.10 -33.89
C VAL A 259 15.53 3.53 -32.83
N THR A 260 15.08 4.25 -31.81
CA THR A 260 16.00 4.75 -30.77
C THR A 260 16.51 3.63 -29.83
N ILE A 261 15.77 2.54 -29.65
CA ILE A 261 16.24 1.32 -28.96
C ILE A 261 17.34 0.64 -29.78
N GLU A 262 17.16 0.51 -31.10
CA GLU A 262 18.18 -0.08 -31.99
C GLU A 262 19.48 0.73 -31.97
N GLU A 263 19.38 2.05 -32.04
CA GLU A 263 20.56 2.95 -31.97
C GLU A 263 21.32 2.76 -30.63
N GLU A 264 20.63 2.75 -29.52
CA GLU A 264 21.24 2.51 -28.19
C GLU A 264 21.85 1.11 -28.08
N LEU A 265 21.18 0.09 -28.67
CA LEU A 265 21.68 -1.28 -28.70
C LEU A 265 23.01 -1.38 -29.46
N GLU A 266 23.08 -0.83 -30.67
CA GLU A 266 24.31 -0.86 -31.51
C GLU A 266 25.48 -0.16 -30.81
N ASP A 267 25.22 1.00 -30.21
CA ASP A 267 26.22 1.72 -29.41
C ASP A 267 26.69 0.89 -28.21
N ARG A 268 25.78 0.19 -27.55
CA ARG A 268 26.10 -0.63 -26.38
C ARG A 268 26.87 -1.90 -26.76
N ILE A 269 26.52 -2.55 -27.86
CA ILE A 269 27.25 -3.71 -28.41
C ILE A 269 28.66 -3.31 -28.72
N LYS A 270 28.87 -2.18 -29.43
CA LYS A 270 30.19 -1.64 -29.74
C LYS A 270 30.98 -1.37 -28.47
N TRP A 271 30.38 -0.72 -27.49
CA TRP A 271 31.01 -0.41 -26.20
C TRP A 271 31.51 -1.66 -25.46
N PHE A 272 30.78 -2.76 -25.51
CA PHE A 272 31.18 -4.04 -24.93
C PHE A 272 32.30 -4.70 -25.74
N LYS A 273 32.19 -4.74 -27.06
CA LYS A 273 33.23 -5.32 -27.95
C LYS A 273 34.56 -4.62 -27.82
N ASP A 274 34.57 -3.27 -27.77
CA ASP A 274 35.77 -2.46 -27.60
C ASP A 274 36.49 -2.73 -26.26
N ARG A 275 35.81 -3.30 -25.30
CA ARG A 275 36.33 -3.67 -23.96
C ARG A 275 36.57 -5.18 -23.80
N GLY A 276 36.45 -5.95 -24.85
CA GLY A 276 36.62 -7.42 -24.83
C GLY A 276 35.50 -8.18 -24.10
N LYS A 277 34.38 -7.51 -23.80
CA LYS A 277 33.20 -8.10 -23.12
C LYS A 277 32.25 -8.74 -24.14
N LEU A 278 32.70 -9.82 -24.79
CA LEU A 278 31.96 -10.45 -25.90
C LEU A 278 30.68 -11.16 -25.43
N LEU A 279 30.69 -11.75 -24.24
CA LEU A 279 29.52 -12.43 -23.66
C LEU A 279 28.40 -11.43 -23.35
N GLU A 280 28.75 -10.30 -22.74
CA GLU A 280 27.81 -9.23 -22.44
C GLU A 280 27.24 -8.60 -23.72
N ALA A 281 28.07 -8.46 -24.76
CA ALA A 281 27.61 -7.98 -26.07
C ALA A 281 26.58 -8.92 -26.69
N GLN A 282 26.84 -10.23 -26.68
CA GLN A 282 25.92 -11.23 -27.22
C GLN A 282 24.62 -11.28 -26.40
N ARG A 283 24.71 -11.23 -25.08
CA ARG A 283 23.57 -11.29 -24.16
C ARG A 283 22.61 -10.11 -24.39
N ILE A 284 23.13 -8.89 -24.40
CA ILE A 284 22.30 -7.69 -24.61
C ILE A 284 21.68 -7.67 -26.01
N GLU A 285 22.44 -8.08 -27.04
CA GLU A 285 21.95 -8.14 -28.41
C GLU A 285 20.76 -9.11 -28.52
N GLN A 286 20.93 -10.36 -28.08
CA GLN A 286 19.91 -11.39 -28.17
C GLN A 286 18.63 -10.98 -27.44
N ARG A 287 18.76 -10.46 -26.21
CA ARG A 287 17.62 -10.05 -25.40
C ARG A 287 16.88 -8.87 -26.00
N THR A 288 17.60 -7.83 -26.39
CA THR A 288 16.98 -6.61 -26.88
C THR A 288 16.30 -6.82 -28.23
N ARG A 289 16.90 -7.58 -29.16
CA ARG A 289 16.28 -7.91 -30.45
C ARG A 289 14.99 -8.71 -30.28
N TYR A 290 14.97 -9.66 -29.34
CA TYR A 290 13.75 -10.41 -29.00
C TYR A 290 12.67 -9.48 -28.43
N ASP A 291 13.02 -8.62 -27.47
CA ASP A 291 12.07 -7.66 -26.88
C ASP A 291 11.53 -6.69 -27.97
N MET A 292 12.36 -6.23 -28.92
CA MET A 292 11.95 -5.37 -30.04
C MET A 292 10.99 -6.08 -31.00
N GLU A 293 11.19 -7.37 -31.27
CA GLU A 293 10.26 -8.17 -32.07
C GLU A 293 8.89 -8.26 -31.40
N MET A 294 8.85 -8.55 -30.08
CA MET A 294 7.63 -8.56 -29.30
C MET A 294 6.92 -7.21 -29.28
N LEU A 295 7.66 -6.10 -29.13
CA LEU A 295 7.09 -4.75 -29.18
C LEU A 295 6.48 -4.42 -30.55
N ARG A 296 7.09 -4.90 -31.65
CA ARG A 296 6.59 -4.67 -33.02
C ARG A 296 5.34 -5.49 -33.33
N GLU A 297 5.32 -6.78 -32.94
CA GLU A 297 4.24 -7.69 -33.31
C GLU A 297 3.06 -7.69 -32.32
N VAL A 298 3.33 -7.52 -31.04
CA VAL A 298 2.33 -7.62 -29.96
C VAL A 298 2.04 -6.28 -29.29
N GLY A 299 2.95 -5.30 -29.47
CA GLY A 299 2.87 -3.98 -28.82
C GLY A 299 3.33 -3.99 -27.35
N THR A 300 3.78 -5.13 -26.82
CA THR A 300 4.29 -5.26 -25.44
C THR A 300 5.36 -6.34 -25.35
N CYS A 301 6.19 -6.30 -24.31
CA CYS A 301 7.16 -7.35 -23.99
C CYS A 301 7.33 -7.51 -22.47
N LYS A 302 7.89 -8.64 -22.02
CA LYS A 302 8.23 -8.84 -20.60
C LYS A 302 9.30 -7.84 -20.16
N GLY A 303 8.94 -6.93 -19.25
CA GLY A 303 9.83 -5.87 -18.79
C GLY A 303 9.83 -4.61 -19.66
N ILE A 304 8.71 -4.34 -20.35
CA ILE A 304 8.50 -3.14 -21.18
C ILE A 304 8.87 -1.85 -20.45
N GLU A 305 8.73 -1.82 -19.14
CA GLU A 305 9.10 -0.69 -18.30
C GLU A 305 10.59 -0.28 -18.45
N ASN A 306 11.48 -1.20 -18.82
CA ASN A 306 12.90 -0.88 -19.05
C ASN A 306 13.14 -0.07 -20.32
N TYR A 307 12.16 0.00 -21.21
CA TYR A 307 12.18 0.80 -22.44
C TYR A 307 11.32 2.07 -22.33
N SER A 308 10.80 2.37 -21.14
CA SER A 308 9.86 3.50 -20.91
C SER A 308 10.39 4.85 -21.39
N ARG A 309 11.69 5.11 -21.28
CA ARG A 309 12.33 6.31 -21.81
C ARG A 309 12.10 6.47 -23.31
N HIS A 310 12.36 5.41 -24.09
CA HIS A 310 12.18 5.40 -25.54
C HIS A 310 10.72 5.50 -25.93
N ILE A 311 9.85 4.73 -25.27
CA ILE A 311 8.41 4.71 -25.51
C ILE A 311 7.81 6.11 -25.28
N ASN A 312 8.18 6.75 -24.17
CA ASN A 312 7.71 8.09 -23.82
C ASN A 312 8.45 9.23 -24.58
N GLY A 313 9.48 8.91 -25.37
CA GLY A 313 10.27 9.91 -26.10
C GLY A 313 11.04 10.88 -25.22
N LEU A 314 11.50 10.42 -24.05
CA LEU A 314 12.22 11.24 -23.09
C LEU A 314 13.73 11.22 -23.36
N GLU A 315 14.41 12.32 -23.03
CA GLU A 315 15.87 12.40 -23.08
C GLU A 315 16.52 11.53 -21.99
N ALA A 316 17.76 11.12 -22.22
CA ALA A 316 18.52 10.33 -21.26
C ALA A 316 18.69 11.09 -19.93
N GLY A 317 18.45 10.40 -18.82
CA GLY A 317 18.51 10.97 -17.47
C GLY A 317 17.26 11.72 -17.03
N SER A 318 16.26 11.90 -17.89
CA SER A 318 14.98 12.50 -17.52
C SER A 318 14.27 11.70 -16.42
N ARG A 319 13.49 12.39 -15.60
CA ARG A 319 12.61 11.70 -14.65
C ARG A 319 11.50 10.93 -15.40
N PRO A 320 11.07 9.76 -14.91
CA PRO A 320 9.92 9.07 -15.47
C PRO A 320 8.61 9.80 -15.13
N TYR A 321 7.57 9.54 -15.91
CA TYR A 321 6.20 9.83 -15.48
C TYR A 321 5.79 8.91 -14.35
N THR A 322 5.02 9.43 -13.41
CA THR A 322 4.57 8.73 -12.21
C THR A 322 3.08 9.00 -11.98
N LEU A 323 2.47 8.41 -10.94
CA LEU A 323 1.08 8.74 -10.58
C LEU A 323 0.86 10.24 -10.36
N ILE A 324 1.87 10.94 -9.86
CA ILE A 324 1.77 12.38 -9.55
C ILE A 324 1.50 13.20 -10.81
N ASP A 325 2.01 12.77 -11.96
CA ASP A 325 1.80 13.44 -13.26
C ASP A 325 0.37 13.31 -13.81
N TYR A 326 -0.44 12.41 -13.25
CA TYR A 326 -1.87 12.28 -13.60
C TYR A 326 -2.75 13.24 -12.80
N PHE A 327 -2.25 13.84 -11.72
CA PHE A 327 -2.99 14.82 -10.95
C PHE A 327 -3.04 16.17 -11.64
N PRO A 328 -4.13 16.94 -11.48
CA PRO A 328 -4.16 18.33 -11.91
C PRO A 328 -3.28 19.21 -11.01
N ASP A 329 -2.82 20.35 -11.52
CA ASP A 329 -1.85 21.23 -10.86
C ASP A 329 -2.25 21.70 -9.44
N ASP A 330 -3.53 21.74 -9.13
CA ASP A 330 -4.05 22.25 -7.86
C ASP A 330 -4.27 21.19 -6.78
N PHE A 331 -3.78 19.95 -6.99
CA PHE A 331 -3.94 18.88 -6.01
C PHE A 331 -3.19 19.14 -4.69
N ILE A 332 -3.61 18.42 -3.64
CA ILE A 332 -2.99 18.47 -2.32
C ILE A 332 -2.35 17.13 -2.02
N THR A 333 -1.16 17.16 -1.43
CA THR A 333 -0.50 15.97 -0.90
C THR A 333 -0.60 15.91 0.61
N ILE A 334 -0.99 14.76 1.14
CA ILE A 334 -0.98 14.46 2.58
C ILE A 334 -0.02 13.30 2.81
N ILE A 335 0.95 13.49 3.70
CA ILE A 335 1.88 12.43 4.09
C ILE A 335 1.49 11.92 5.47
N ASP A 336 0.95 10.72 5.52
CA ASP A 336 0.64 10.08 6.80
C ASP A 336 1.89 9.41 7.38
N GLU A 337 2.05 9.53 8.70
CA GLU A 337 3.24 9.13 9.45
C GLU A 337 4.53 9.63 8.76
N SER A 338 4.58 10.93 8.49
CA SER A 338 5.59 11.60 7.67
C SER A 338 7.03 11.34 8.13
N HIS A 339 7.26 11.19 9.43
CA HIS A 339 8.56 10.89 10.02
C HIS A 339 9.15 9.53 9.56
N VAL A 340 8.32 8.62 9.04
CA VAL A 340 8.73 7.33 8.45
C VAL A 340 8.70 7.39 6.92
N MET A 341 7.64 8.00 6.37
CA MET A 341 7.43 8.03 4.92
C MET A 341 8.49 8.84 4.18
N LEU A 342 8.91 9.99 4.70
CA LEU A 342 9.91 10.83 4.04
C LEU A 342 11.30 10.18 3.94
N PRO A 343 11.85 9.55 5.00
CA PRO A 343 13.05 8.73 4.88
C PRO A 343 12.94 7.59 3.85
N GLN A 344 11.77 6.96 3.74
CA GLN A 344 11.51 5.92 2.75
C GLN A 344 11.56 6.48 1.33
N LEU A 345 10.90 7.62 1.06
CA LEU A 345 10.95 8.29 -0.24
C LEU A 345 12.39 8.60 -0.66
N ARG A 346 13.24 9.07 0.26
CA ARG A 346 14.66 9.36 -0.01
C ARG A 346 15.49 8.11 -0.34
N ALA A 347 15.18 6.98 0.29
CA ALA A 347 15.97 5.75 0.15
C ALA A 347 15.69 4.97 -1.16
N MET A 348 14.51 5.12 -1.76
CA MET A 348 14.07 4.28 -2.89
C MET A 348 14.97 4.37 -4.11
N TYR A 349 15.37 5.57 -4.50
CA TYR A 349 16.20 5.79 -5.69
C TYR A 349 17.57 5.08 -5.62
N ALA A 350 18.26 5.20 -4.48
CA ALA A 350 19.61 4.65 -4.35
C ALA A 350 19.64 3.12 -4.46
N GLY A 351 18.66 2.45 -3.85
CA GLY A 351 18.52 1.00 -3.92
C GLY A 351 18.26 0.48 -5.33
N ASP A 352 17.32 1.10 -6.05
CA ASP A 352 16.99 0.73 -7.43
C ASP A 352 18.17 0.95 -8.38
N ARG A 353 18.84 2.10 -8.28
CA ARG A 353 20.01 2.43 -9.10
C ARG A 353 21.16 1.45 -8.90
N SER A 354 21.48 1.09 -7.66
CA SER A 354 22.56 0.14 -7.38
C SER A 354 22.32 -1.22 -8.05
N ARG A 355 21.10 -1.76 -7.92
CA ARG A 355 20.70 -3.02 -8.52
C ARG A 355 20.76 -2.98 -10.05
N LYS A 356 20.18 -1.96 -10.68
CA LYS A 356 20.13 -1.81 -12.14
C LYS A 356 21.50 -1.53 -12.76
N SER A 357 22.38 -0.83 -12.05
CA SER A 357 23.75 -0.58 -12.53
C SER A 357 24.49 -1.89 -12.84
N SER A 358 24.35 -2.92 -11.97
CA SER A 358 24.94 -4.23 -12.24
C SER A 358 24.32 -4.90 -13.48
N LEU A 359 23.01 -4.83 -13.66
CA LEU A 359 22.33 -5.38 -14.84
C LEU A 359 22.81 -4.73 -16.15
N VAL A 360 23.02 -3.42 -16.15
CA VAL A 360 23.53 -2.67 -17.30
C VAL A 360 25.00 -2.96 -17.55
N GLU A 361 25.84 -3.02 -16.52
CA GLU A 361 27.27 -3.25 -16.65
C GLU A 361 27.59 -4.65 -17.21
N TYR A 362 26.76 -5.65 -16.88
CA TYR A 362 26.95 -7.04 -17.30
C TYR A 362 26.06 -7.48 -18.48
N GLY A 363 25.46 -6.54 -19.20
CA GLY A 363 24.77 -6.78 -20.48
C GLY A 363 23.39 -7.46 -20.35
N PHE A 364 22.72 -7.34 -19.20
CA PHE A 364 21.34 -7.83 -19.03
C PHE A 364 20.31 -6.79 -19.44
N ARG A 365 20.63 -5.49 -19.32
CA ARG A 365 19.75 -4.38 -19.69
C ARG A 365 20.53 -3.26 -20.40
N LEU A 366 19.83 -2.51 -21.26
CA LEU A 366 20.35 -1.31 -21.87
C LEU A 366 20.54 -0.19 -20.83
N PRO A 367 21.41 0.79 -21.05
CA PRO A 367 21.57 1.96 -20.18
C PRO A 367 20.25 2.70 -19.87
N SER A 368 19.32 2.75 -20.83
CA SER A 368 18.00 3.36 -20.68
C SER A 368 17.15 2.74 -19.55
N ALA A 369 17.42 1.49 -19.15
CA ALA A 369 16.76 0.87 -18.00
C ALA A 369 17.02 1.62 -16.67
N LEU A 370 18.10 2.40 -16.59
CA LEU A 370 18.41 3.27 -15.45
C LEU A 370 17.44 4.45 -15.33
N ASP A 371 16.76 4.83 -16.41
CA ASP A 371 15.80 5.93 -16.44
C ASP A 371 14.39 5.50 -16.01
N ASN A 372 14.08 4.19 -16.05
CA ASN A 372 12.91 3.63 -15.37
C ASN A 372 13.23 3.45 -13.89
N ARG A 373 13.01 4.44 -13.10
CA ARG A 373 13.42 4.52 -11.69
C ARG A 373 12.37 5.23 -10.84
N PRO A 374 12.39 5.07 -9.52
CA PRO A 374 11.62 5.98 -8.67
C PRO A 374 12.15 7.41 -8.79
N LEU A 375 11.30 8.38 -8.53
CA LEU A 375 11.72 9.79 -8.44
C LEU A 375 12.82 9.94 -7.39
N GLN A 376 13.77 10.83 -7.68
CA GLN A 376 14.66 11.37 -6.65
C GLN A 376 13.84 12.27 -5.71
N PHE A 377 14.33 12.48 -4.50
CA PHE A 377 13.56 13.22 -3.50
C PHE A 377 13.32 14.69 -3.91
N ASP A 378 14.30 15.33 -4.50
CA ASP A 378 14.21 16.70 -5.04
C ASP A 378 13.26 16.80 -6.26
N GLU A 379 13.25 15.78 -7.13
CA GLU A 379 12.28 15.70 -8.22
C GLU A 379 10.86 15.58 -7.67
N TRP A 380 10.65 14.67 -6.69
CA TRP A 380 9.37 14.54 -6.01
C TRP A 380 8.93 15.85 -5.34
N GLU A 381 9.84 16.50 -4.60
CA GLU A 381 9.56 17.75 -3.90
C GLU A 381 9.18 18.89 -4.87
N SER A 382 9.75 18.90 -6.09
CA SER A 382 9.44 19.88 -7.13
C SER A 382 8.05 19.72 -7.73
N LEU A 383 7.51 18.48 -7.74
CA LEU A 383 6.18 18.18 -8.24
C LEU A 383 5.06 18.49 -7.23
N ILE A 384 5.41 18.63 -5.95
CA ILE A 384 4.44 18.88 -4.89
C ILE A 384 4.26 20.37 -4.65
N HIS A 385 3.07 20.88 -4.93
CA HIS A 385 2.75 22.30 -4.78
C HIS A 385 2.33 22.64 -3.36
N GLN A 386 1.46 21.84 -2.75
CA GLN A 386 1.02 22.01 -1.36
C GLN A 386 0.99 20.66 -0.63
N ILE A 387 1.53 20.65 0.60
CA ILE A 387 1.72 19.42 1.36
C ILE A 387 1.31 19.60 2.82
N MET A 388 0.67 18.55 3.37
CA MET A 388 0.41 18.40 4.80
C MET A 388 1.16 17.18 5.34
N PHE A 389 2.03 17.40 6.30
CA PHE A 389 2.70 16.37 7.06
C PHE A 389 1.88 16.00 8.27
N CYS A 390 1.54 14.74 8.44
CA CYS A 390 0.81 14.22 9.60
C CYS A 390 1.70 13.28 10.39
N SER A 391 1.92 13.53 11.65
CA SER A 391 2.72 12.68 12.53
C SER A 391 2.46 12.96 14.00
N ALA A 392 2.60 11.94 14.85
CA ALA A 392 2.66 12.12 16.31
C ALA A 392 4.05 12.62 16.77
N THR A 393 5.07 12.47 15.92
CA THR A 393 6.47 12.80 16.18
C THR A 393 7.13 13.39 14.93
N PRO A 394 6.71 14.60 14.47
CA PRO A 394 7.29 15.24 13.29
C PRO A 394 8.82 15.41 13.43
N ALA A 395 9.55 15.06 12.37
CA ALA A 395 11.00 15.20 12.31
C ALA A 395 11.43 16.66 11.99
N PRO A 396 12.72 17.00 12.09
CA PRO A 396 13.20 18.35 11.79
C PRO A 396 12.82 18.87 10.42
N TYR A 397 12.83 18.01 9.39
CA TYR A 397 12.47 18.42 8.03
C TYR A 397 11.04 18.95 7.93
N GLU A 398 10.03 18.26 8.50
CA GLU A 398 8.64 18.69 8.47
C GLU A 398 8.46 20.04 9.20
N LYS A 399 9.14 20.19 10.33
CA LYS A 399 9.13 21.43 11.11
C LYS A 399 9.77 22.59 10.35
N GLU A 400 10.88 22.36 9.69
CA GLU A 400 11.57 23.35 8.88
C GLU A 400 10.70 23.80 7.69
N GLN A 401 10.17 22.84 6.91
CA GLN A 401 9.34 23.11 5.74
C GLN A 401 8.06 23.88 6.07
N SER A 402 7.46 23.63 7.22
CA SER A 402 6.23 24.32 7.66
C SER A 402 6.48 25.57 8.50
N GLY A 403 7.74 25.90 8.81
CA GLY A 403 8.08 27.01 9.71
C GLY A 403 7.69 26.75 11.17
N GLY A 404 7.64 25.50 11.59
CA GLY A 404 7.24 25.02 12.91
C GLY A 404 6.06 24.06 12.89
N ILE A 405 5.39 23.87 14.03
CA ILE A 405 4.16 23.09 14.10
C ILE A 405 2.99 23.99 13.71
N THR A 406 2.32 23.68 12.60
CA THR A 406 1.18 24.46 12.11
C THR A 406 -0.06 24.25 12.97
N ALA A 407 -0.38 22.99 13.28
CA ALA A 407 -1.49 22.60 14.12
C ALA A 407 -1.08 21.46 15.07
N GLU A 408 -1.55 21.54 16.31
CA GLU A 408 -1.34 20.50 17.31
C GLU A 408 -2.69 19.89 17.68
N GLN A 409 -2.74 18.56 17.77
CA GLN A 409 -3.94 17.79 18.08
C GLN A 409 -3.58 16.73 19.13
N VAL A 410 -3.67 17.10 20.40
CA VAL A 410 -3.31 16.27 21.55
C VAL A 410 -4.53 15.63 22.18
N ILE A 411 -5.67 16.29 22.12
CA ILE A 411 -6.91 15.83 22.75
C ILE A 411 -7.48 14.61 22.01
N ARG A 412 -7.69 13.53 22.75
CA ARG A 412 -8.43 12.34 22.27
C ARG A 412 -9.90 12.50 22.62
N PRO A 413 -10.82 12.38 21.67
CA PRO A 413 -12.26 12.44 21.94
C PRO A 413 -12.74 11.41 22.97
N THR A 414 -12.04 10.29 23.11
CA THR A 414 -12.34 9.23 24.09
C THR A 414 -11.95 9.59 25.53
N GLY A 415 -11.24 10.68 25.74
CA GLY A 415 -10.72 11.10 27.03
C GLY A 415 -9.49 10.30 27.51
N LEU A 416 -8.99 9.33 26.73
CA LEU A 416 -7.85 8.50 27.11
C LEU A 416 -6.57 9.31 27.31
N LEU A 417 -5.94 9.12 28.46
CA LEU A 417 -4.67 9.75 28.80
C LEU A 417 -3.49 9.00 28.16
N ASP A 418 -2.38 9.70 27.94
CA ASP A 418 -1.10 9.01 27.72
C ASP A 418 -0.75 8.18 28.96
N PRO A 419 -0.13 6.98 28.77
CA PRO A 419 0.11 6.07 29.90
C PRO A 419 1.15 6.64 30.88
N PRO A 420 1.03 6.36 32.18
CA PRO A 420 2.08 6.65 33.14
C PRO A 420 3.31 5.80 32.82
N ILE A 421 4.49 6.38 33.04
CA ILE A 421 5.78 5.72 32.82
C ILE A 421 6.44 5.44 34.16
N ASP A 422 6.77 4.19 34.40
CA ASP A 422 7.54 3.72 35.57
C ASP A 422 8.95 3.36 35.12
N ILE A 423 9.96 3.80 35.86
CA ILE A 423 11.39 3.53 35.57
C ILE A 423 11.91 2.58 36.64
N ARG A 424 12.43 1.45 36.22
CA ARG A 424 12.95 0.41 37.11
C ARG A 424 14.37 0.04 36.71
N PRO A 425 15.19 -0.44 37.66
CA PRO A 425 16.57 -0.87 37.40
C PRO A 425 16.60 -2.07 36.43
N THR A 426 17.70 -2.22 35.70
CA THR A 426 17.89 -3.39 34.81
C THR A 426 18.21 -4.65 35.59
N GLU A 427 18.69 -4.53 36.81
CA GLU A 427 18.92 -5.68 37.70
C GLU A 427 17.60 -6.38 38.01
N ASN A 428 17.55 -7.71 37.79
CA ASN A 428 16.36 -8.55 37.94
C ASN A 428 15.15 -8.16 37.07
N GLN A 429 15.36 -7.41 36.00
CA GLN A 429 14.26 -6.95 35.10
C GLN A 429 13.37 -8.10 34.58
N ILE A 430 13.91 -9.30 34.37
CA ILE A 430 13.16 -10.45 33.87
C ILE A 430 12.20 -11.01 34.91
N ASP A 431 12.65 -11.13 36.16
CA ASP A 431 11.81 -11.63 37.27
C ASP A 431 10.71 -10.61 37.61
N ASP A 432 11.05 -9.31 37.59
CA ASP A 432 10.11 -8.24 37.82
C ASP A 432 9.00 -8.21 36.76
N ILE A 433 9.39 -8.31 35.46
CA ILE A 433 8.40 -8.30 34.37
C ILE A 433 7.50 -9.52 34.39
N ILE A 434 7.97 -10.71 34.84
CA ILE A 434 7.13 -11.90 35.00
C ILE A 434 6.00 -11.63 36.01
N GLY A 435 6.32 -10.96 37.12
CA GLY A 435 5.34 -10.54 38.11
C GLY A 435 4.25 -9.65 37.51
N GLU A 436 4.65 -8.66 36.70
CA GLU A 436 3.77 -7.73 36.03
C GLU A 436 2.92 -8.42 34.95
N LEU A 437 3.52 -9.32 34.15
CA LEU A 437 2.81 -10.08 33.13
C LEU A 437 1.72 -10.97 33.74
N ASN A 438 2.00 -11.62 34.86
CA ASN A 438 1.00 -12.43 35.58
C ASN A 438 -0.19 -11.58 36.04
N ALA A 439 0.04 -10.33 36.44
CA ALA A 439 -1.03 -9.42 36.83
C ALA A 439 -1.88 -8.99 35.63
N VAL A 440 -1.26 -8.72 34.48
CA VAL A 440 -1.94 -8.38 33.21
C VAL A 440 -2.77 -9.55 32.70
N VAL A 441 -2.19 -10.76 32.64
CA VAL A 441 -2.86 -11.98 32.19
C VAL A 441 -4.08 -12.31 33.07
N LYS A 442 -3.98 -12.14 34.40
CA LYS A 442 -5.12 -12.34 35.31
C LYS A 442 -6.29 -11.40 35.01
N LYS A 443 -6.03 -10.21 34.49
CA LYS A 443 -7.07 -9.25 34.08
C LYS A 443 -7.64 -9.55 32.69
N GLY A 444 -7.09 -10.51 31.94
CA GLY A 444 -7.46 -10.80 30.57
C GLY A 444 -6.92 -9.78 29.54
N GLU A 445 -5.96 -8.96 29.93
CA GLU A 445 -5.32 -7.95 29.11
C GLU A 445 -4.06 -8.50 28.42
N ARG A 446 -3.42 -7.69 27.57
CA ARG A 446 -2.26 -8.08 26.77
C ARG A 446 -1.05 -7.20 27.08
N ALA A 447 0.14 -7.72 26.80
CA ALA A 447 1.39 -7.00 27.02
C ALA A 447 2.30 -7.02 25.79
N PHE A 448 3.07 -5.94 25.64
CA PHE A 448 4.16 -5.82 24.70
C PHE A 448 5.50 -5.71 25.42
N ILE A 449 6.53 -6.41 24.93
CA ILE A 449 7.90 -6.29 25.41
C ILE A 449 8.82 -5.96 24.25
N THR A 450 9.58 -4.88 24.36
CA THR A 450 10.57 -4.50 23.34
C THR A 450 12.00 -4.79 23.83
N THR A 451 12.78 -5.45 22.97
CA THR A 451 14.20 -5.78 23.20
C THR A 451 15.10 -5.07 22.18
N LEU A 452 16.43 -5.16 22.35
CA LEU A 452 17.38 -4.53 21.43
C LEU A 452 17.80 -5.41 20.25
N THR A 453 17.75 -6.73 20.40
CA THR A 453 18.24 -7.67 19.38
C THR A 453 17.29 -8.85 19.18
N LYS A 454 17.35 -9.48 17.99
CA LYS A 454 16.60 -10.69 17.65
C LYS A 454 16.89 -11.81 18.65
N LYS A 455 18.17 -12.03 18.95
CA LYS A 455 18.60 -13.06 19.90
C LYS A 455 18.04 -12.85 21.32
N MET A 456 17.96 -11.58 21.78
CA MET A 456 17.31 -11.28 23.07
C MET A 456 15.81 -11.56 23.03
N ALA A 457 15.13 -11.21 21.95
CA ALA A 457 13.70 -11.48 21.79
C ALA A 457 13.40 -12.98 21.79
N GLU A 458 14.15 -13.76 21.05
CA GLU A 458 14.05 -15.23 21.00
C GLU A 458 14.30 -15.85 22.37
N GLY A 459 15.44 -15.52 23.01
CA GLY A 459 15.79 -16.04 24.34
C GLY A 459 14.78 -15.68 25.42
N LEU A 460 14.25 -14.44 25.40
CA LEU A 460 13.21 -14.01 26.33
C LEU A 460 11.90 -14.77 26.08
N THR A 461 11.53 -14.98 24.83
CA THR A 461 10.32 -15.74 24.48
C THR A 461 10.40 -17.17 24.99
N GLU A 462 11.52 -17.87 24.78
CA GLU A 462 11.72 -19.22 25.30
C GLU A 462 11.66 -19.25 26.84
N TYR A 463 12.27 -18.26 27.50
CA TYR A 463 12.25 -18.18 28.95
C TYR A 463 10.84 -17.97 29.50
N LEU A 464 10.08 -17.05 28.92
CA LEU A 464 8.69 -16.79 29.32
C LEU A 464 7.77 -18.00 29.07
N GLN A 465 7.98 -18.74 27.96
CA GLN A 465 7.25 -19.98 27.69
C GLN A 465 7.53 -21.04 28.76
N LYS A 466 8.80 -21.21 29.17
CA LYS A 466 9.18 -22.12 30.27
C LYS A 466 8.58 -21.69 31.59
N ALA A 467 8.38 -20.39 31.81
CA ALA A 467 7.66 -19.85 32.97
C ALA A 467 6.12 -20.00 32.89
N GLY A 468 5.59 -20.62 31.84
CA GLY A 468 4.16 -20.88 31.66
C GLY A 468 3.35 -19.71 31.09
N ILE A 469 3.99 -18.67 30.58
CA ILE A 469 3.32 -17.51 29.95
C ILE A 469 3.10 -17.82 28.48
N LYS A 470 1.89 -17.56 27.96
CA LYS A 470 1.56 -17.68 26.54
C LYS A 470 2.15 -16.48 25.79
N VAL A 471 3.28 -16.68 25.13
CA VAL A 471 4.04 -15.63 24.47
C VAL A 471 4.43 -16.03 23.05
N ARG A 472 4.43 -15.05 22.14
CA ARG A 472 5.03 -15.15 20.81
C ARG A 472 6.03 -14.02 20.60
N TYR A 473 6.96 -14.18 19.65
CA TYR A 473 7.82 -13.08 19.22
C TYR A 473 7.56 -12.71 17.76
N LEU A 474 7.84 -11.46 17.44
CA LEU A 474 7.69 -10.89 16.10
C LEU A 474 9.05 -10.34 15.63
N HIS A 475 9.48 -10.71 14.43
CA HIS A 475 10.71 -10.21 13.81
C HIS A 475 10.49 -9.70 12.38
N SER A 476 11.53 -9.09 11.79
CA SER A 476 11.44 -8.43 10.48
C SER A 476 11.25 -9.38 9.29
N GLU A 477 11.52 -10.68 9.45
CA GLU A 477 11.47 -11.69 8.40
C GLU A 477 10.08 -12.36 8.29
N ILE A 478 9.17 -12.09 9.25
CA ILE A 478 7.80 -12.59 9.22
C ILE A 478 7.04 -11.89 8.10
N ASN A 479 6.38 -12.66 7.24
CA ASN A 479 5.59 -12.13 6.15
C ASN A 479 4.34 -11.37 6.63
N THR A 480 3.71 -10.62 5.75
CA THR A 480 2.58 -9.74 6.10
C THR A 480 1.37 -10.52 6.63
N LEU A 481 1.04 -11.67 6.03
CA LEU A 481 -0.10 -12.50 6.45
C LEU A 481 0.11 -13.11 7.83
N GLU A 482 1.27 -13.72 8.06
CA GLU A 482 1.63 -14.29 9.36
C GLU A 482 1.65 -13.22 10.46
N ARG A 483 2.13 -12.01 10.14
CA ARG A 483 2.07 -10.87 11.06
C ARG A 483 0.64 -10.51 11.46
N LEU A 484 -0.30 -10.52 10.53
CA LEU A 484 -1.71 -10.27 10.78
C LEU A 484 -2.34 -11.36 11.64
N GLU A 485 -1.98 -12.62 11.41
CA GLU A 485 -2.43 -13.74 12.22
C GLU A 485 -1.92 -13.62 13.67
N ILE A 486 -0.65 -13.28 13.86
CA ILE A 486 -0.07 -13.05 15.18
C ILE A 486 -0.83 -11.93 15.92
N ILE A 487 -1.15 -10.83 15.24
CA ILE A 487 -1.91 -9.72 15.83
C ILE A 487 -3.34 -10.13 16.18
N ARG A 488 -4.02 -10.84 15.26
CA ARG A 488 -5.36 -11.39 15.49
C ARG A 488 -5.36 -12.31 16.71
N ASP A 489 -4.41 -13.24 16.77
CA ASP A 489 -4.32 -14.23 17.83
C ASP A 489 -4.03 -13.58 19.20
N LEU A 490 -3.21 -12.51 19.24
CA LEU A 490 -3.01 -11.70 20.43
C LEU A 490 -4.31 -11.04 20.87
N ARG A 491 -5.07 -10.42 19.96
CA ARG A 491 -6.36 -9.79 20.28
C ARG A 491 -7.40 -10.78 20.76
N LEU A 492 -7.46 -11.96 20.15
CA LEU A 492 -8.35 -13.05 20.54
C LEU A 492 -7.94 -13.77 21.85
N GLY A 493 -6.73 -13.51 22.35
CA GLY A 493 -6.22 -14.13 23.57
C GLY A 493 -5.72 -15.57 23.40
N VAL A 494 -5.36 -15.95 22.19
CA VAL A 494 -4.67 -17.22 21.94
C VAL A 494 -3.32 -17.22 22.68
N PHE A 495 -2.67 -16.07 22.74
CA PHE A 495 -1.52 -15.78 23.59
C PHE A 495 -1.65 -14.37 24.21
N ASP A 496 -0.88 -14.07 25.25
CA ASP A 496 -1.07 -12.90 26.10
C ASP A 496 0.05 -11.86 25.95
N VAL A 497 1.23 -12.27 25.51
CA VAL A 497 2.42 -11.43 25.45
C VAL A 497 3.07 -11.50 24.07
N LEU A 498 3.39 -10.34 23.51
CA LEU A 498 4.15 -10.23 22.27
C LEU A 498 5.52 -9.60 22.55
N VAL A 499 6.58 -10.29 22.17
CA VAL A 499 7.97 -9.84 22.31
C VAL A 499 8.54 -9.46 20.96
N GLY A 500 9.35 -8.42 20.87
CA GLY A 500 10.08 -8.11 19.63
C GLY A 500 11.03 -6.93 19.75
N ILE A 501 11.74 -6.67 18.66
CA ILE A 501 12.78 -5.63 18.60
C ILE A 501 12.17 -4.27 18.32
N ASN A 502 11.40 -4.20 17.25
CA ASN A 502 10.76 -2.99 16.75
C ASN A 502 9.33 -3.35 16.31
N LEU A 503 8.61 -3.89 17.29
CA LEU A 503 7.36 -4.59 17.08
C LEU A 503 6.31 -3.74 16.40
N LEU A 504 6.43 -2.44 16.52
CA LEU A 504 5.28 -1.59 16.39
C LEU A 504 5.64 -0.29 15.69
N ARG A 505 6.34 -0.43 14.56
CA ARG A 505 6.26 0.64 13.58
C ARG A 505 4.80 0.70 13.15
N GLU A 506 4.22 1.84 13.20
CA GLU A 506 2.95 2.39 12.77
C GLU A 506 1.84 1.41 12.31
N GLY A 507 0.60 1.75 12.56
CA GLY A 507 -0.57 1.07 11.97
C GLY A 507 -1.21 -0.04 12.81
N LEU A 508 -0.69 -0.40 14.01
CA LEU A 508 -1.33 -1.39 14.88
C LEU A 508 -2.19 -0.73 15.96
N ASP A 509 -3.47 -1.02 15.91
CA ASP A 509 -4.46 -0.60 16.89
C ASP A 509 -4.89 -1.81 17.73
N ILE A 510 -4.30 -1.96 18.92
CA ILE A 510 -4.58 -3.09 19.83
C ILE A 510 -5.00 -2.54 21.19
N PRO A 511 -6.28 -2.23 21.37
CA PRO A 511 -6.79 -1.64 22.60
C PRO A 511 -6.70 -2.59 23.82
N GLU A 512 -6.49 -3.88 23.60
CA GLU A 512 -6.34 -4.89 24.64
C GLU A 512 -4.98 -4.81 25.36
N VAL A 513 -4.01 -4.07 24.82
CA VAL A 513 -2.67 -3.91 25.42
C VAL A 513 -2.73 -2.87 26.54
N SER A 514 -2.50 -3.32 27.76
CA SER A 514 -2.42 -2.47 28.96
C SER A 514 -1.00 -2.29 29.48
N LEU A 515 -0.06 -3.15 29.11
CA LEU A 515 1.33 -3.03 29.52
C LEU A 515 2.29 -2.99 28.33
N VAL A 516 3.15 -2.00 28.32
CA VAL A 516 4.31 -1.94 27.43
C VAL A 516 5.58 -1.92 28.27
N ALA A 517 6.45 -2.92 28.10
CA ALA A 517 7.73 -2.98 28.76
C ALA A 517 8.88 -2.74 27.77
N ILE A 518 9.77 -1.84 28.11
CA ILE A 518 10.93 -1.47 27.31
C ILE A 518 12.18 -1.90 28.07
N LEU A 519 12.79 -3.01 27.65
CA LEU A 519 14.02 -3.50 28.25
C LEU A 519 15.22 -2.68 27.77
N ASP A 520 16.22 -2.48 28.65
CA ASP A 520 17.44 -1.73 28.34
C ASP A 520 17.11 -0.37 27.67
N ALA A 521 16.22 0.40 28.27
CA ALA A 521 15.71 1.66 27.68
C ALA A 521 16.78 2.76 27.63
N ASP A 522 17.81 2.68 28.45
CA ASP A 522 18.95 3.61 28.53
C ASP A 522 20.03 3.36 27.48
N LYS A 523 20.02 2.21 26.78
CA LYS A 523 21.02 1.90 25.76
C LYS A 523 20.79 2.75 24.52
N GLU A 524 21.68 3.70 24.27
CA GLU A 524 21.60 4.58 23.12
C GLU A 524 21.69 3.79 21.81
N GLY A 525 20.85 4.17 20.82
CA GLY A 525 20.81 3.53 19.52
C GLY A 525 19.52 3.84 18.76
N PHE A 526 19.44 3.37 17.53
CA PHE A 526 18.32 3.63 16.63
C PHE A 526 16.94 3.21 17.20
N LEU A 527 16.89 2.18 18.05
CA LEU A 527 15.66 1.67 18.66
C LEU A 527 15.26 2.39 19.96
N ARG A 528 16.08 3.28 20.46
CA ARG A 528 15.86 4.02 21.73
C ARG A 528 16.01 5.54 21.52
N THR A 529 15.67 6.02 20.33
CA THR A 529 15.52 7.46 20.07
C THR A 529 14.25 7.98 20.72
N GLU A 530 14.19 9.29 20.98
CA GLU A 530 12.99 9.98 21.48
C GLU A 530 11.73 9.55 20.70
N THR A 531 11.79 9.64 19.36
CA THR A 531 10.68 9.26 18.47
C THR A 531 10.26 7.79 18.68
N SER A 532 11.22 6.87 18.73
CA SER A 532 10.95 5.44 18.93
C SER A 532 10.31 5.16 20.30
N LEU A 533 10.78 5.83 21.34
CA LEU A 533 10.22 5.70 22.69
C LEU A 533 8.79 6.26 22.74
N ILE A 534 8.52 7.46 22.23
CA ILE A 534 7.18 8.06 22.19
C ILE A 534 6.20 7.14 21.41
N GLN A 535 6.61 6.60 20.27
CA GLN A 535 5.79 5.69 19.49
C GLN A 535 5.46 4.39 20.25
N THR A 536 6.44 3.84 20.96
CA THR A 536 6.29 2.63 21.77
C THR A 536 5.37 2.88 22.96
N ILE A 537 5.57 3.97 23.68
CA ILE A 537 4.72 4.42 24.80
C ILE A 537 3.26 4.57 24.34
N GLY A 538 3.05 5.18 23.17
CA GLY A 538 1.72 5.42 22.60
C GLY A 538 0.91 4.16 22.32
N ARG A 539 1.53 2.97 22.32
CA ARG A 539 0.80 1.69 22.15
C ARG A 539 -0.07 1.33 23.34
N ALA A 540 0.29 1.74 24.54
CA ALA A 540 -0.55 1.59 25.72
C ALA A 540 -1.62 2.68 25.89
N ALA A 541 -1.60 3.73 25.07
CA ALA A 541 -2.50 4.89 25.19
C ALA A 541 -3.95 4.63 24.73
N ARG A 542 -4.30 3.42 24.34
CA ARG A 542 -5.65 3.02 23.90
C ARG A 542 -6.43 2.22 24.93
N ASN A 543 -5.76 1.87 26.02
CA ASN A 543 -6.35 1.19 27.16
C ASN A 543 -6.42 2.15 28.34
N VAL A 544 -7.53 2.15 29.08
CA VAL A 544 -7.73 3.00 30.25
C VAL A 544 -6.74 2.66 31.37
N ASP A 545 -6.36 1.37 31.48
CA ASP A 545 -5.36 0.86 32.42
C ASP A 545 -3.93 0.82 31.82
N GLY A 546 -3.75 1.52 30.68
CA GLY A 546 -2.48 1.56 29.95
C GLY A 546 -1.33 2.12 30.80
N ARG A 547 -0.21 1.37 30.86
CA ARG A 547 1.02 1.77 31.57
C ARG A 547 2.28 1.31 30.85
N VAL A 548 3.39 1.99 31.11
CA VAL A 548 4.69 1.68 30.52
C VAL A 548 5.72 1.47 31.61
N ILE A 549 6.54 0.43 31.48
CA ILE A 549 7.71 0.21 32.33
C ILE A 549 8.96 0.33 31.45
N MET A 550 9.88 1.21 31.85
CA MET A 550 11.20 1.33 31.25
C MET A 550 12.24 0.77 32.20
N TYR A 551 12.93 -0.30 31.79
CA TYR A 551 14.04 -0.82 32.55
C TYR A 551 15.33 -0.10 32.13
N ALA A 552 15.92 0.64 33.08
CA ALA A 552 17.08 1.49 32.83
C ALA A 552 17.84 1.75 34.13
N ASP A 553 19.17 1.80 34.05
CA ASP A 553 20.03 2.13 35.21
C ASP A 553 20.28 3.63 35.29
N HIS A 554 20.05 4.36 34.20
CA HIS A 554 20.12 5.83 34.17
C HIS A 554 19.11 6.37 33.14
N ILE A 555 18.71 7.63 33.30
CA ILE A 555 17.81 8.28 32.35
C ILE A 555 18.64 8.90 31.25
N SER A 556 18.57 8.35 30.03
CA SER A 556 19.21 8.94 28.85
C SER A 556 18.47 10.22 28.39
N ARG A 557 19.14 11.04 27.56
CA ARG A 557 18.53 12.24 27.00
C ARG A 557 17.24 11.93 26.20
N ALA A 558 17.24 10.84 25.44
CA ALA A 558 16.07 10.41 24.66
C ALA A 558 14.92 9.96 25.58
N MET A 559 15.22 9.25 26.67
CA MET A 559 14.21 8.90 27.68
C MET A 559 13.60 10.13 28.32
N GLN A 560 14.45 11.08 28.77
CA GLN A 560 13.96 12.30 29.41
C GLN A 560 13.01 13.07 28.49
N ALA A 561 13.40 13.27 27.22
CA ALA A 561 12.55 13.96 26.24
C ALA A 561 11.21 13.22 26.01
N ALA A 562 11.23 11.89 25.92
CA ALA A 562 10.02 11.08 25.74
C ALA A 562 9.10 11.13 26.98
N ILE A 563 9.67 11.11 28.18
CA ILE A 563 8.93 11.23 29.45
C ILE A 563 8.30 12.61 29.58
N ASP A 564 9.05 13.67 29.33
CA ASP A 564 8.57 15.05 29.43
C ASP A 564 7.42 15.31 28.45
N GLU A 565 7.54 14.86 27.20
CA GLU A 565 6.49 15.01 26.19
C GLU A 565 5.24 14.17 26.55
N THR A 566 5.42 12.94 27.04
CA THR A 566 4.29 12.10 27.49
C THR A 566 3.54 12.74 28.65
N ASN A 567 4.28 13.29 29.64
CA ASN A 567 3.69 13.98 30.78
C ASN A 567 2.99 15.28 30.37
N ARG A 568 3.57 16.05 29.44
CA ARG A 568 2.94 17.25 28.86
C ARG A 568 1.58 16.90 28.22
N ARG A 569 1.54 15.89 27.34
CA ARG A 569 0.32 15.42 26.67
C ARG A 569 -0.70 14.92 27.68
N ARG A 570 -0.28 14.16 28.67
CA ARG A 570 -1.13 13.66 29.74
C ARG A 570 -1.76 14.79 30.55
N GLY A 571 -1.00 15.83 30.89
CA GLY A 571 -1.49 17.00 31.60
C GLY A 571 -2.56 17.79 30.82
N ILE A 572 -2.32 18.01 29.52
CA ILE A 572 -3.29 18.68 28.62
C ILE A 572 -4.59 17.89 28.55
N GLN A 573 -4.52 16.57 28.32
CA GLN A 573 -5.71 15.73 28.24
C GLN A 573 -6.47 15.66 29.58
N SER A 574 -5.76 15.58 30.72
CA SER A 574 -6.41 15.55 32.04
C SER A 574 -7.17 16.85 32.33
N ALA A 575 -6.56 18.00 32.07
CA ALA A 575 -7.20 19.30 32.24
C ALA A 575 -8.45 19.42 31.36
N TYR A 576 -8.38 18.99 30.11
CA TYR A 576 -9.52 18.98 29.21
C TYR A 576 -10.65 18.07 29.70
N ASN A 577 -10.32 16.86 30.18
CA ASN A 577 -11.30 15.92 30.72
C ASN A 577 -12.03 16.49 31.95
N GLU A 578 -11.28 17.14 32.86
CA GLU A 578 -11.84 17.78 34.05
C GLU A 578 -12.79 18.92 33.69
N GLU A 579 -12.37 19.81 32.76
CA GLU A 579 -13.18 20.93 32.29
C GLU A 579 -14.49 20.49 31.62
N HIS A 580 -14.47 19.40 30.86
CA HIS A 580 -15.60 18.94 30.08
C HIS A 580 -16.35 17.75 30.73
N GLY A 581 -15.95 17.30 31.92
CA GLY A 581 -16.58 16.18 32.64
C GLY A 581 -16.47 14.84 31.89
N ILE A 582 -15.38 14.63 31.15
CA ILE A 582 -15.18 13.43 30.33
C ILE A 582 -14.55 12.32 31.17
N THR A 583 -15.19 11.15 31.20
CA THR A 583 -14.61 9.94 31.78
C THR A 583 -13.93 9.13 30.69
N PRO A 584 -12.62 8.82 30.82
CA PRO A 584 -11.88 8.03 29.83
C PRO A 584 -12.52 6.66 29.59
N LYS A 585 -12.60 6.25 28.32
CA LYS A 585 -13.13 4.93 27.93
C LYS A 585 -12.20 4.28 26.91
N SER A 586 -11.87 2.99 27.14
CA SER A 586 -11.10 2.20 26.17
C SER A 586 -11.86 2.09 24.85
N VAL A 587 -11.12 2.14 23.74
CA VAL A 587 -11.69 1.97 22.41
C VAL A 587 -11.97 0.49 22.17
N SER A 588 -13.17 0.13 21.76
CA SER A 588 -13.50 -1.24 21.30
C SER A 588 -13.73 -1.22 19.79
N LYS A 589 -12.85 -1.86 19.03
CA LYS A 589 -13.07 -2.15 17.60
C LYS A 589 -13.25 -3.66 17.43
N SER A 590 -14.17 -4.08 16.58
CA SER A 590 -14.34 -5.51 16.30
C SER A 590 -13.08 -6.06 15.61
N VAL A 591 -12.67 -7.27 15.99
CA VAL A 591 -11.51 -7.94 15.37
C VAL A 591 -11.74 -8.21 13.88
N ARG A 592 -13.01 -8.36 13.46
CA ARG A 592 -13.41 -8.61 12.07
C ARG A 592 -13.12 -7.43 11.14
N GLU A 593 -13.43 -6.20 11.57
CA GLU A 593 -13.26 -4.99 10.74
C GLU A 593 -11.81 -4.77 10.30
N VAL A 594 -10.85 -5.01 11.19
CA VAL A 594 -9.42 -4.85 10.88
C VAL A 594 -8.93 -5.93 9.90
N ILE A 595 -9.44 -7.17 10.04
CA ILE A 595 -9.05 -8.29 9.17
C ILE A 595 -9.67 -8.14 7.78
N GLU A 596 -10.93 -7.72 7.69
CA GLU A 596 -11.62 -7.52 6.41
C GLU A 596 -11.00 -6.38 5.60
N ALA A 597 -10.67 -5.25 6.25
CA ALA A 597 -9.95 -4.15 5.59
C ALA A 597 -8.57 -4.56 5.06
N THR A 598 -7.88 -5.46 5.78
CA THR A 598 -6.54 -5.92 5.37
C THR A 598 -6.61 -7.02 4.31
N ARG A 599 -7.61 -7.91 4.38
CA ARG A 599 -7.86 -8.92 3.34
C ARG A 599 -8.28 -8.30 2.01
N GLN A 600 -9.05 -7.22 2.04
CA GLN A 600 -9.35 -6.43 0.83
C GLN A 600 -8.10 -5.79 0.23
N ALA A 601 -7.10 -5.47 1.05
CA ALA A 601 -5.83 -4.92 0.59
C ALA A 601 -4.88 -5.95 -0.03
N ASP A 602 -4.97 -7.21 0.43
CA ASP A 602 -4.11 -8.31 -0.05
C ASP A 602 -4.77 -9.13 -1.17
N GLY A 603 -6.00 -8.75 -1.61
CA GLY A 603 -6.67 -9.37 -2.77
C GLY A 603 -6.97 -10.85 -2.60
N GLU A 604 -7.15 -11.34 -1.36
CA GLU A 604 -7.67 -12.70 -1.20
C GLU A 604 -9.06 -12.80 -1.82
N GLU A 605 -9.11 -13.25 -3.07
CA GLU A 605 -10.33 -13.79 -3.64
C GLU A 605 -10.93 -14.78 -2.65
N ASN A 606 -12.16 -14.51 -2.25
CA ASN A 606 -12.98 -15.44 -1.52
C ASN A 606 -13.12 -16.76 -2.30
N TYR A 607 -12.22 -17.73 -2.10
CA TYR A 607 -12.52 -19.14 -2.32
C TYR A 607 -13.63 -19.62 -1.32
N LYS A 608 -14.20 -18.70 -0.55
CA LYS A 608 -15.37 -18.88 0.32
C LYS A 608 -16.60 -18.20 -0.27
N GLY A 609 -16.94 -18.56 -1.45
CA GLY A 609 -18.35 -18.58 -1.83
C GLY A 609 -19.05 -19.62 -0.95
N LYS A 610 -19.76 -19.18 0.09
CA LYS A 610 -20.44 -19.91 1.18
C LYS A 610 -19.49 -20.43 2.26
N LYS A 611 -19.80 -20.10 3.51
CA LYS A 611 -19.15 -20.70 4.69
C LYS A 611 -19.26 -22.23 4.58
N ALA A 612 -18.22 -22.94 5.01
CA ALA A 612 -18.21 -24.41 5.00
C ALA A 612 -19.42 -25.02 5.74
N SER A 613 -20.09 -24.24 6.63
CA SER A 613 -21.35 -24.56 7.29
C SER A 613 -22.60 -24.45 6.40
N GLU A 614 -22.48 -23.85 5.22
CA GLU A 614 -23.59 -23.59 4.27
C GLU A 614 -23.51 -24.48 3.02
N LEU A 615 -22.43 -25.30 2.89
CA LEU A 615 -22.26 -26.23 1.79
C LEU A 615 -23.03 -27.53 2.03
N THR A 616 -23.74 -27.98 1.02
CA THR A 616 -24.35 -29.32 1.05
C THR A 616 -23.26 -30.40 1.01
N THR A 617 -23.53 -31.58 1.57
CA THR A 617 -22.59 -32.72 1.58
C THR A 617 -22.06 -33.06 0.17
N LYS A 618 -22.85 -32.80 -0.88
CA LYS A 618 -22.47 -33.04 -2.28
C LYS A 618 -21.49 -31.98 -2.80
N GLU A 619 -21.71 -30.72 -2.47
CA GLU A 619 -20.80 -29.61 -2.81
C GLU A 619 -19.47 -29.74 -2.06
N LEU A 620 -19.51 -30.12 -0.79
CA LEU A 620 -18.33 -30.38 0.03
C LEU A 620 -17.47 -31.52 -0.53
N LYS A 621 -18.08 -32.62 -0.99
CA LYS A 621 -17.37 -33.73 -1.66
C LYS A 621 -16.72 -33.31 -2.97
N THR A 622 -17.36 -32.43 -3.72
CA THR A 622 -16.81 -31.92 -4.99
C THR A 622 -15.63 -30.99 -4.73
N LEU A 623 -15.74 -30.12 -3.75
CA LEU A 623 -14.68 -29.21 -3.33
C LEU A 623 -13.46 -29.97 -2.80
N VAL A 624 -13.66 -30.97 -1.94
CA VAL A 624 -12.58 -31.83 -1.42
C VAL A 624 -11.82 -32.52 -2.57
N LYS A 625 -12.53 -33.06 -3.56
CA LYS A 625 -11.88 -33.68 -4.74
C LYS A 625 -11.05 -32.68 -5.54
N LYS A 626 -11.53 -31.45 -5.71
CA LYS A 626 -10.80 -30.39 -6.40
C LYS A 626 -9.52 -30.01 -5.64
N LEU A 627 -9.62 -29.75 -4.34
CA LEU A 627 -8.49 -29.43 -3.47
C LEU A 627 -7.46 -30.58 -3.39
N GLU A 628 -7.89 -31.83 -3.39
CA GLU A 628 -6.98 -32.99 -3.48
C GLU A 628 -6.22 -33.04 -4.82
N SER A 629 -6.87 -32.65 -5.92
CA SER A 629 -6.21 -32.57 -7.22
C SER A 629 -5.18 -31.47 -7.26
N GLU A 630 -5.51 -30.28 -6.74
CA GLU A 630 -4.60 -29.14 -6.63
C GLU A 630 -3.42 -29.45 -5.70
N MET A 631 -3.65 -30.10 -4.55
CA MET A 631 -2.60 -30.56 -3.64
C MET A 631 -1.62 -31.51 -4.33
N LYS A 632 -2.12 -32.47 -5.10
CA LYS A 632 -1.29 -33.42 -5.85
C LYS A 632 -0.50 -32.73 -6.96
N GLN A 633 -1.08 -31.71 -7.59
CA GLN A 633 -0.38 -30.92 -8.61
C GLN A 633 0.72 -30.08 -7.96
N ALA A 634 0.44 -29.37 -6.87
CA ALA A 634 1.42 -28.59 -6.11
C ALA A 634 2.60 -29.48 -5.64
N ALA A 635 2.32 -30.71 -5.18
CA ALA A 635 3.36 -31.67 -4.82
C ALA A 635 4.23 -32.12 -6.01
N LYS A 636 3.64 -32.29 -7.20
CA LYS A 636 4.38 -32.60 -8.43
C LYS A 636 5.26 -31.45 -8.89
N ASP A 637 4.78 -30.23 -8.69
CA ASP A 637 5.47 -29.01 -9.06
C ASP A 637 6.50 -28.58 -7.98
N LEU A 638 6.79 -29.48 -7.01
CA LEU A 638 7.74 -29.29 -5.89
C LEU A 638 7.40 -28.12 -4.95
N GLN A 639 6.16 -27.63 -4.98
CA GLN A 639 5.63 -26.59 -4.07
C GLN A 639 5.15 -27.24 -2.77
N PHE A 640 6.07 -27.74 -1.96
CA PHE A 640 5.75 -28.56 -0.80
C PHE A 640 4.98 -27.80 0.31
N GLU A 641 5.24 -26.51 0.50
CA GLU A 641 4.49 -25.68 1.45
C GLU A 641 3.03 -25.54 1.04
N ARG A 642 2.77 -25.20 -0.23
CA ARG A 642 1.40 -25.12 -0.76
C ARG A 642 0.68 -26.47 -0.75
N ALA A 643 1.38 -27.56 -1.02
CA ALA A 643 0.83 -28.90 -0.91
C ALA A 643 0.45 -29.26 0.55
N ALA A 644 1.22 -28.80 1.53
CA ALA A 644 0.93 -28.96 2.96
C ALA A 644 -0.30 -28.13 3.39
N GLU A 645 -0.41 -26.88 2.97
CA GLU A 645 -1.59 -26.02 3.23
C GLU A 645 -2.87 -26.64 2.66
N LEU A 646 -2.83 -27.05 1.39
CA LEU A 646 -3.97 -27.70 0.74
C LEU A 646 -4.33 -29.01 1.43
N ARG A 647 -3.35 -29.79 1.93
CA ARG A 647 -3.58 -31.01 2.71
C ARG A 647 -4.36 -30.70 3.99
N ASP A 648 -3.98 -29.66 4.71
CA ASP A 648 -4.58 -29.30 6.00
C ASP A 648 -6.02 -28.80 5.78
N ILE A 649 -6.28 -28.04 4.71
CA ILE A 649 -7.63 -27.62 4.29
C ILE A 649 -8.49 -28.86 3.90
N VAL A 650 -7.92 -29.77 3.12
CA VAL A 650 -8.60 -31.04 2.74
C VAL A 650 -8.94 -31.86 3.98
N PHE A 651 -8.05 -31.93 4.95
CA PHE A 651 -8.27 -32.67 6.20
C PHE A 651 -9.41 -32.02 7.01
N GLU A 652 -9.45 -30.70 7.13
CA GLU A 652 -10.51 -29.97 7.79
C GLU A 652 -11.89 -30.23 7.14
N TYR A 653 -11.97 -30.14 5.80
CA TYR A 653 -13.24 -30.39 5.11
C TYR A 653 -13.66 -31.85 5.13
N LYS A 654 -12.72 -32.80 5.12
CA LYS A 654 -13.03 -34.22 5.31
C LYS A 654 -13.55 -34.56 6.69
N SER A 655 -13.08 -33.88 7.73
CA SER A 655 -13.57 -34.09 9.10
C SER A 655 -15.03 -33.64 9.29
N ARG A 656 -15.58 -32.90 8.32
CA ARG A 656 -16.96 -32.43 8.30
C ARG A 656 -17.88 -33.22 7.35
N LEU A 657 -17.32 -34.19 6.60
CA LEU A 657 -18.04 -35.12 5.73
C LEU A 657 -18.42 -36.39 6.49
#